data_857e79de1278c43fe21ec4a2caa47555
#
_entry.id   857e79de1278c43fe21ec4a2caa47555
#
_cell.length_a   1.000
_cell.length_b   1.000
_cell.length_c   1.000
_cell.angle_alpha   90.00
_cell.angle_beta   90.00
_cell.angle_gamma   90.00
#
_symmetry.space_group_name_H-M   'P 1'
#
loop_
_entity.id
_entity.type
_entity.pdbx_description
1 polymer ?
#
loop_
_entity_poly.entity_id
_entity_poly.type
_entity_poly.pdbx_seq_one_letter_code
_entity_poly.pdbx_strand_id
1 'polypeptide(L)'
;MKMREEDMEVSTESASLRVDRRSGELSLYGAAGMLLTRQNRPPRCGCGTPAGPGGTDTAAGASDDGFETQFALAAEERIYGLGDQLDTPLMKRGCKIAICFRNGKEVHAPVPLLLSSQGWGLLMDTDRRHEFDVGCSSPDVVRIRGGRGELAFYLFAGGGLAELLQKYTELTGPAAVLPVWAYGLSFNCNQQATARDMLEDALKFRREGIPCDMIGLEPTWMDRQFDYDGLVDWHPDRFYIPQWLPKGAHTFMGALRMAGFKLTLGLYLRDDGEAGKQRDLPENWYEYLKPFVAQGVLGFNLCTPIPIREMANAPVAADDRSEDAESLPHSTVVSRSIREGFATQTGLRPMIYTPVGYTGIQKYAAVWSGGRSRAHLSVLGLGLSGIPHMAVDMELHTAAGIHCGFFQPWAKVNSWAYWRHPLLLDPELLLLFKTYARLRYQLLPYIYSAAHVAARTGLPIARAMPLVFPDDPHAVVQQNQYMFGNAFLVAAFTDQVYLPAGDWYDYWTGEKFTGPADISYRVPKHAGGPLFVRAGAIVPMWPDMEYAGQKPADRLELHVYPGGAGEFTLYEDDGITFGYSHGEIAVTSIVCRDERRVFGVELGPRVGRYPDMPESRTWEVVVHALDKPAAVKVDGKQWRETKGSFKKPPPASWSYDRKTGTLRLLVPDIVERPDSIRLEISLSGGRVVRRMSEQQRSQSRPNVGHRTSDELEKDIEVGLETGNTAKALSALELWWSVRAAEAGSVEDVREHWLAMNSLFVRTAERKGRTLHEIAGGDPLLRSRFQSNYSAEDAYNSLAQIAARIIEYGKVQGDTYGIIRQATDIIMSEIDRELSLHAIADRLHLNSSYLSRKFKQEIGLSFSDYVLEKKMRRAKELLLAGSTVAAAADQTGFKDASYFNRVFRKYWGVTPGEMRS
;
A
#
# COMPACT_ATOMS: atom_id res chain seq x y z
N MET A 1 0.27 -9.90 -42.70
CA MET A 1 -0.80 -8.97 -43.08
C MET A 1 -1.45 -9.49 -44.32
N LYS A 2 -2.75 -9.74 -44.29
CA LYS A 2 -3.56 -10.18 -45.47
C LYS A 2 -4.55 -9.07 -45.80
N MET A 3 -4.62 -8.69 -47.07
CA MET A 3 -5.58 -7.71 -47.57
C MET A 3 -6.67 -8.44 -48.33
N ARG A 4 -7.92 -8.24 -47.94
CA ARG A 4 -9.13 -8.70 -48.67
C ARG A 4 -9.88 -7.48 -49.20
N GLU A 5 -10.89 -7.68 -50.05
CA GLU A 5 -11.62 -6.54 -50.61
C GLU A 5 -12.35 -5.72 -49.54
N GLU A 6 -12.88 -6.35 -48.51
CA GLU A 6 -13.69 -5.72 -47.48
C GLU A 6 -12.95 -5.49 -46.15
N ASP A 7 -11.88 -6.24 -45.86
CA ASP A 7 -11.12 -6.15 -44.59
C ASP A 7 -9.60 -6.27 -44.78
N MET A 8 -8.89 -5.71 -43.80
CA MET A 8 -7.48 -5.87 -43.62
C MET A 8 -7.26 -6.71 -42.36
N GLU A 9 -6.50 -7.79 -42.46
CA GLU A 9 -6.18 -8.68 -41.33
C GLU A 9 -4.70 -8.64 -41.05
N VAL A 10 -4.35 -8.35 -39.77
CA VAL A 10 -2.99 -8.42 -39.22
C VAL A 10 -2.99 -9.52 -38.18
N SER A 11 -2.18 -10.54 -38.36
CA SER A 11 -2.12 -11.70 -37.45
C SER A 11 -0.75 -11.89 -36.89
N THR A 12 -0.70 -12.29 -35.61
CA THR A 12 0.46 -12.80 -34.87
C THR A 12 0.20 -14.26 -34.50
N GLU A 13 1.11 -14.90 -33.77
CA GLU A 13 0.90 -16.25 -33.25
C GLU A 13 -0.27 -16.33 -32.24
N SER A 14 -0.49 -15.25 -31.46
CA SER A 14 -1.44 -15.21 -30.35
C SER A 14 -2.74 -14.46 -30.64
N ALA A 15 -2.81 -13.68 -31.72
CA ALA A 15 -3.99 -12.86 -32.01
C ALA A 15 -4.09 -12.47 -33.49
N SER A 16 -5.30 -12.09 -33.91
CA SER A 16 -5.51 -11.41 -35.20
C SER A 16 -6.39 -10.18 -35.02
N LEU A 17 -6.00 -9.08 -35.65
CA LEU A 17 -6.76 -7.84 -35.71
C LEU A 17 -7.36 -7.71 -37.12
N ARG A 18 -8.66 -7.55 -37.22
CA ARG A 18 -9.36 -7.23 -38.47
C ARG A 18 -9.81 -5.79 -38.43
N VAL A 19 -9.58 -5.10 -39.53
CA VAL A 19 -10.01 -3.72 -39.76
C VAL A 19 -10.97 -3.74 -40.94
N ASP A 20 -12.24 -3.39 -40.72
CA ASP A 20 -13.20 -3.18 -41.78
C ASP A 20 -12.81 -1.94 -42.59
N ARG A 21 -12.60 -2.08 -43.88
CA ARG A 21 -12.06 -1.00 -44.72
C ARG A 21 -13.12 0.08 -45.03
N ARG A 22 -14.40 -0.22 -44.83
CA ARG A 22 -15.51 0.72 -45.10
C ARG A 22 -15.84 1.55 -43.87
N SER A 23 -15.97 0.87 -42.73
CA SER A 23 -16.30 1.53 -41.45
C SER A 23 -15.08 1.99 -40.65
N GLY A 24 -13.91 1.38 -40.86
CA GLY A 24 -12.71 1.59 -40.02
C GLY A 24 -12.80 0.88 -38.65
N GLU A 25 -13.82 0.06 -38.42
CA GLU A 25 -14.02 -0.66 -37.17
C GLU A 25 -12.97 -1.76 -36.97
N LEU A 26 -12.50 -1.90 -35.75
CA LEU A 26 -11.53 -2.91 -35.33
C LEU A 26 -12.21 -4.08 -34.63
N SER A 27 -11.77 -5.30 -34.93
CA SER A 27 -12.17 -6.52 -34.23
C SER A 27 -10.94 -7.32 -33.88
N LEU A 28 -10.73 -7.60 -32.59
CA LEU A 28 -9.61 -8.36 -32.06
C LEU A 28 -10.05 -9.79 -31.77
N TYR A 29 -9.31 -10.76 -32.31
CA TYR A 29 -9.54 -12.18 -32.11
C TYR A 29 -8.31 -12.81 -31.42
N GLY A 30 -8.54 -13.74 -30.49
CA GLY A 30 -7.49 -14.56 -29.90
C GLY A 30 -6.99 -15.66 -30.84
N ALA A 31 -5.96 -16.40 -30.40
CA ALA A 31 -5.32 -17.48 -31.17
C ALA A 31 -6.30 -18.54 -31.69
N ALA A 32 -7.34 -18.87 -30.93
CA ALA A 32 -8.39 -19.82 -31.32
C ALA A 32 -9.44 -19.24 -32.28
N GLY A 33 -9.27 -18.00 -32.75
CA GLY A 33 -10.25 -17.30 -33.59
C GLY A 33 -11.50 -16.81 -32.86
N MET A 34 -11.50 -16.83 -31.53
CA MET A 34 -12.55 -16.29 -30.69
C MET A 34 -12.49 -14.76 -30.69
N LEU A 35 -13.61 -14.08 -30.89
CA LEU A 35 -13.71 -12.63 -30.78
C LEU A 35 -13.49 -12.22 -29.30
N LEU A 36 -12.46 -11.41 -29.03
CA LEU A 36 -12.14 -10.90 -27.70
C LEU A 36 -12.81 -9.56 -27.43
N THR A 37 -12.76 -8.65 -28.39
CA THR A 37 -13.48 -7.36 -28.34
C THR A 37 -13.64 -6.80 -29.75
N ARG A 38 -14.59 -5.87 -29.89
CA ARG A 38 -14.88 -5.16 -31.13
C ARG A 38 -15.07 -3.68 -30.81
N GLN A 39 -14.55 -2.83 -31.67
CA GLN A 39 -14.85 -1.42 -31.67
C GLN A 39 -16.28 -1.20 -32.25
N ASN A 40 -17.18 -0.65 -31.45
CA ASN A 40 -18.60 -0.50 -31.84
C ASN A 40 -18.86 0.72 -32.72
N ARG A 41 -17.93 1.66 -32.78
CA ARG A 41 -17.96 2.85 -33.64
C ARG A 41 -16.53 3.23 -34.03
N PRO A 42 -16.33 3.65 -35.31
CA PRO A 42 -15.03 4.18 -35.71
C PRO A 42 -14.67 5.39 -34.83
N PRO A 43 -13.35 5.62 -34.58
CA PRO A 43 -12.90 6.76 -33.80
C PRO A 43 -13.42 8.06 -34.42
N ARG A 44 -14.00 8.92 -33.60
CA ARG A 44 -14.29 10.30 -33.99
C ARG A 44 -13.15 11.17 -33.51
N CYS A 45 -12.46 11.82 -34.43
CA CYS A 45 -11.52 12.91 -34.17
C CYS A 45 -12.13 14.21 -34.72
N GLY A 46 -12.24 15.20 -33.88
CA GLY A 46 -12.83 16.49 -34.29
C GLY A 46 -11.89 17.31 -35.17
N CYS A 47 -11.59 16.88 -36.36
CA CYS A 47 -11.06 17.76 -37.39
C CYS A 47 -12.21 18.16 -38.31
N GLY A 48 -12.60 19.45 -38.21
CA GLY A 48 -13.79 20.04 -38.83
C GLY A 48 -14.05 19.64 -40.25
N THR A 49 -15.15 18.94 -40.45
CA THR A 49 -15.93 19.08 -41.66
C THR A 49 -17.13 19.96 -41.33
N PRO A 50 -17.42 21.00 -42.14
CA PRO A 50 -18.55 21.86 -41.87
C PRO A 50 -19.85 21.08 -41.95
N ALA A 51 -20.63 21.12 -40.85
CA ALA A 51 -21.96 20.51 -40.78
C ALA A 51 -22.87 21.11 -41.87
N GLY A 52 -23.44 20.22 -42.66
CA GLY A 52 -24.56 20.60 -43.55
C GLY A 52 -25.74 21.12 -42.72
N PRO A 53 -26.56 22.02 -43.24
CA PRO A 53 -27.64 22.66 -42.52
C PRO A 53 -28.80 21.69 -42.30
N GLY A 54 -29.03 21.23 -41.08
CA GLY A 54 -30.23 20.53 -40.69
C GLY A 54 -30.04 19.39 -39.71
N GLY A 55 -29.85 19.69 -38.43
CA GLY A 55 -29.92 18.70 -37.39
C GLY A 55 -29.80 19.37 -36.00
N THR A 56 -30.97 19.60 -35.40
CA THR A 56 -31.07 20.07 -34.02
C THR A 56 -30.84 18.89 -33.07
N ASP A 57 -29.59 18.80 -32.50
CA ASP A 57 -29.36 18.05 -31.28
C ASP A 57 -28.56 18.93 -30.34
N THR A 58 -29.31 19.54 -29.41
CA THR A 58 -28.79 20.32 -28.28
C THR A 58 -28.34 19.37 -27.19
N ALA A 59 -27.07 18.97 -27.21
CA ALA A 59 -26.35 18.47 -26.01
C ALA A 59 -25.22 19.45 -25.72
N ALA A 60 -25.41 20.22 -24.68
CA ALA A 60 -24.51 21.25 -24.23
C ALA A 60 -23.19 20.64 -23.76
N GLY A 61 -22.05 21.15 -24.24
CA GLY A 61 -20.77 21.21 -23.51
C GLY A 61 -19.65 20.25 -23.91
N ALA A 62 -19.47 19.90 -25.19
CA ALA A 62 -18.21 19.32 -25.65
C ALA A 62 -17.56 20.26 -26.67
N SER A 63 -16.31 20.68 -26.44
CA SER A 63 -15.51 21.39 -27.45
C SER A 63 -15.31 20.46 -28.65
N ASP A 64 -15.50 20.96 -29.84
CA ASP A 64 -15.63 20.24 -31.14
C ASP A 64 -14.34 19.51 -31.61
N ASP A 65 -13.27 19.46 -30.83
CA ASP A 65 -11.91 19.01 -31.20
C ASP A 65 -11.38 17.77 -30.45
N GLY A 66 -12.23 17.03 -29.72
CA GLY A 66 -11.82 15.86 -28.95
C GLY A 66 -11.88 14.53 -29.71
N PHE A 67 -11.35 13.44 -29.12
CA PHE A 67 -11.52 12.10 -29.64
C PHE A 67 -12.48 11.27 -28.77
N GLU A 68 -13.17 10.33 -29.39
CA GLU A 68 -13.97 9.29 -28.74
C GLU A 68 -13.79 7.94 -29.45
N THR A 69 -13.59 6.88 -28.66
CA THR A 69 -13.61 5.50 -29.14
C THR A 69 -14.38 4.60 -28.18
N GLN A 70 -14.93 3.48 -28.69
CA GLN A 70 -15.77 2.58 -27.90
C GLN A 70 -15.46 1.13 -28.23
N PHE A 71 -15.34 0.29 -27.18
CA PHE A 71 -15.13 -1.16 -27.31
C PHE A 71 -16.26 -1.91 -26.62
N ALA A 72 -16.69 -3.03 -27.22
CA ALA A 72 -17.73 -3.87 -26.67
C ALA A 72 -17.26 -4.59 -25.40
N LEU A 73 -18.15 -4.72 -24.42
CA LEU A 73 -17.99 -5.51 -23.20
C LEU A 73 -18.98 -6.68 -23.19
N ALA A 74 -18.52 -7.88 -22.94
CA ALA A 74 -19.37 -9.04 -22.68
C ALA A 74 -20.08 -8.91 -21.30
N ALA A 75 -21.18 -9.61 -21.09
CA ALA A 75 -22.02 -9.48 -19.88
C ALA A 75 -21.24 -9.71 -18.57
N GLU A 76 -20.45 -10.78 -18.51
CA GLU A 76 -19.69 -11.19 -17.32
C GLU A 76 -18.21 -10.75 -17.35
N GLU A 77 -17.86 -9.87 -18.26
CA GLU A 77 -16.49 -9.40 -18.43
C GLU A 77 -16.07 -8.49 -17.28
N ARG A 78 -14.92 -8.79 -16.69
CA ARG A 78 -14.32 -8.02 -15.61
C ARG A 78 -13.14 -7.20 -16.15
N ILE A 79 -13.10 -5.93 -15.77
CA ILE A 79 -12.09 -4.97 -16.23
C ILE A 79 -11.26 -4.50 -15.04
N TYR A 80 -9.93 -4.45 -15.23
CA TYR A 80 -8.94 -4.06 -14.24
C TYR A 80 -7.95 -3.05 -14.80
N GLY A 81 -7.02 -2.54 -13.96
CA GLY A 81 -6.01 -1.57 -14.36
C GLY A 81 -6.36 -0.13 -14.02
N LEU A 82 -5.99 0.81 -14.86
CA LEU A 82 -6.21 2.26 -14.79
C LEU A 82 -5.49 2.97 -13.62
N GLY A 83 -4.44 2.37 -13.08
CA GLY A 83 -3.55 2.99 -12.09
C GLY A 83 -4.10 3.02 -10.67
N ASP A 84 -3.53 3.93 -9.86
CA ASP A 84 -3.98 4.20 -8.49
C ASP A 84 -5.21 5.10 -8.51
N GLN A 85 -6.36 4.51 -8.30
CA GLN A 85 -7.65 5.16 -8.29
C GLN A 85 -8.23 5.13 -6.89
N LEU A 86 -8.25 6.29 -6.25
CA LEU A 86 -8.84 6.45 -4.92
C LEU A 86 -10.32 6.12 -4.93
N ASP A 87 -10.75 5.45 -3.87
CA ASP A 87 -12.16 5.14 -3.60
C ASP A 87 -12.89 4.32 -4.69
N THR A 88 -12.15 3.78 -5.66
CA THR A 88 -12.70 2.88 -6.66
C THR A 88 -12.35 1.42 -6.36
N PRO A 89 -13.22 0.47 -6.67
CA PRO A 89 -12.91 -0.96 -6.53
C PRO A 89 -11.79 -1.38 -7.49
N LEU A 90 -11.13 -2.51 -7.21
CA LEU A 90 -10.13 -3.07 -8.13
C LEU A 90 -10.74 -3.41 -9.50
N MET A 91 -11.94 -3.96 -9.51
CA MET A 91 -12.73 -4.22 -10.70
C MET A 91 -13.40 -2.92 -11.14
N LYS A 92 -13.10 -2.45 -12.36
CA LYS A 92 -13.47 -1.12 -12.87
C LYS A 92 -14.80 -1.05 -13.61
N ARG A 93 -15.45 -2.18 -13.88
CA ARG A 93 -16.77 -2.18 -14.52
C ARG A 93 -17.78 -1.39 -13.67
N GLY A 94 -18.55 -0.53 -14.32
CA GLY A 94 -19.47 0.41 -13.66
C GLY A 94 -18.85 1.73 -13.20
N CYS A 95 -17.55 1.95 -13.45
CA CYS A 95 -16.84 3.16 -13.03
C CYS A 95 -16.59 4.11 -14.21
N LYS A 96 -16.52 5.42 -13.90
CA LYS A 96 -15.93 6.45 -14.75
C LYS A 96 -14.62 6.90 -14.14
N ILE A 97 -13.55 6.89 -14.92
CA ILE A 97 -12.19 7.10 -14.43
C ILE A 97 -11.48 8.10 -15.33
N ALA A 98 -11.11 9.24 -14.77
CA ALA A 98 -10.30 10.24 -15.44
C ALA A 98 -8.82 9.91 -15.27
N ILE A 99 -8.09 9.84 -16.36
CA ILE A 99 -6.63 9.77 -16.39
C ILE A 99 -6.13 11.20 -16.56
N CYS A 100 -5.56 11.76 -15.50
CA CYS A 100 -4.97 13.10 -15.53
C CYS A 100 -3.79 13.18 -14.57
N PHE A 101 -2.87 14.11 -14.86
CA PHE A 101 -1.63 14.30 -14.08
C PHE A 101 -1.73 15.42 -13.05
N ARG A 102 -2.88 16.07 -12.92
CA ARG A 102 -3.04 17.16 -11.94
C ARG A 102 -2.79 16.61 -10.54
N ASN A 103 -1.97 17.37 -9.79
CA ASN A 103 -1.77 17.23 -8.34
C ASN A 103 -3.05 17.61 -7.58
N GLY A 104 -4.16 16.99 -7.92
CA GLY A 104 -5.42 17.13 -7.22
C GLY A 104 -5.71 15.91 -6.37
N LYS A 105 -6.68 15.99 -5.54
CA LYS A 105 -7.07 15.02 -4.51
C LYS A 105 -7.34 13.58 -5.00
N GLU A 106 -7.31 13.29 -6.30
CA GLU A 106 -7.97 12.11 -6.84
C GLU A 106 -7.06 11.05 -7.47
N VAL A 107 -5.90 11.37 -8.05
CA VAL A 107 -5.05 10.36 -8.72
C VAL A 107 -3.56 10.65 -8.48
N HIS A 108 -2.82 9.67 -7.96
CA HIS A 108 -1.37 9.80 -7.75
C HIS A 108 -0.54 9.18 -8.89
N ALA A 109 -0.93 8.04 -9.40
CA ALA A 109 -0.21 7.33 -10.47
C ALA A 109 -1.23 6.80 -11.49
N PRO A 110 -1.72 7.67 -12.39
CA PRO A 110 -2.63 7.23 -13.45
C PRO A 110 -1.86 6.40 -14.47
N VAL A 111 -2.36 5.22 -14.79
CA VAL A 111 -1.82 4.38 -15.86
C VAL A 111 -2.96 4.04 -16.81
N PRO A 112 -2.93 4.49 -18.08
CA PRO A 112 -4.02 4.30 -19.01
C PRO A 112 -4.04 2.89 -19.61
N LEU A 113 -3.82 1.87 -18.78
CA LEU A 113 -3.82 0.45 -19.08
C LEU A 113 -5.11 -0.18 -18.60
N LEU A 114 -5.89 -0.72 -19.51
CA LEU A 114 -7.09 -1.49 -19.25
C LEU A 114 -6.80 -2.97 -19.53
N LEU A 115 -7.16 -3.85 -18.61
CA LEU A 115 -7.01 -5.30 -18.72
C LEU A 115 -8.36 -5.98 -18.59
N SER A 116 -8.70 -6.85 -19.54
CA SER A 116 -9.94 -7.61 -19.57
C SER A 116 -9.74 -9.06 -19.16
N SER A 117 -10.69 -9.60 -18.39
CA SER A 117 -10.77 -11.04 -18.10
C SER A 117 -11.04 -11.92 -19.32
N GLN A 118 -11.44 -11.32 -20.47
CA GLN A 118 -11.61 -12.01 -21.74
C GLN A 118 -10.30 -12.18 -22.52
N GLY A 119 -9.16 -11.74 -21.95
CA GLY A 119 -7.85 -11.94 -22.58
C GLY A 119 -7.46 -10.85 -23.58
N TRP A 120 -7.96 -9.63 -23.44
CA TRP A 120 -7.49 -8.48 -24.19
C TRP A 120 -7.08 -7.33 -23.27
N GLY A 121 -6.16 -6.53 -23.75
CA GLY A 121 -5.70 -5.33 -23.08
C GLY A 121 -5.63 -4.14 -24.01
N LEU A 122 -5.80 -2.95 -23.46
CA LEU A 122 -5.70 -1.69 -24.15
C LEU A 122 -4.83 -0.72 -23.35
N LEU A 123 -3.83 -0.15 -24.01
CA LEU A 123 -3.01 0.93 -23.49
C LEU A 123 -3.21 2.18 -24.35
N MET A 124 -3.69 3.26 -23.77
CA MET A 124 -3.73 4.55 -24.45
C MET A 124 -2.32 5.16 -24.47
N ASP A 125 -1.90 5.60 -25.67
CA ASP A 125 -0.63 6.27 -25.92
C ASP A 125 -0.86 7.77 -26.08
N THR A 126 -1.16 8.42 -24.96
CA THR A 126 -1.36 9.86 -24.88
C THR A 126 -0.98 10.38 -23.50
N ASP A 127 -0.36 11.53 -23.46
CA ASP A 127 -0.04 12.27 -22.24
C ASP A 127 -1.15 13.26 -21.81
N ARG A 128 -2.23 13.32 -22.58
CA ARG A 128 -3.33 14.25 -22.33
C ARG A 128 -4.42 13.64 -21.47
N ARG A 129 -5.17 14.53 -20.81
CA ARG A 129 -6.34 14.12 -20.01
C ARG A 129 -7.36 13.39 -20.88
N HIS A 130 -7.80 12.22 -20.41
CA HIS A 130 -8.86 11.45 -21.01
C HIS A 130 -9.64 10.67 -19.95
N GLU A 131 -10.83 10.20 -20.30
CA GLU A 131 -11.75 9.50 -19.41
C GLU A 131 -12.08 8.13 -19.96
N PHE A 132 -12.09 7.12 -19.10
CA PHE A 132 -12.63 5.80 -19.33
C PHE A 132 -14.01 5.69 -18.66
N ASP A 133 -15.05 5.49 -19.43
CA ASP A 133 -16.37 5.07 -18.95
C ASP A 133 -16.50 3.57 -19.17
N VAL A 134 -16.29 2.81 -18.09
CA VAL A 134 -16.20 1.34 -18.15
C VAL A 134 -17.55 0.74 -17.82
N GLY A 135 -18.49 0.81 -18.78
CA GLY A 135 -19.81 0.25 -18.60
C GLY A 135 -20.72 1.00 -17.60
N CYS A 136 -20.36 2.23 -17.19
CA CYS A 136 -21.16 3.03 -16.27
C CYS A 136 -22.36 3.66 -16.98
N SER A 137 -22.13 4.34 -18.12
CA SER A 137 -23.23 4.92 -18.91
C SER A 137 -23.92 3.91 -19.82
N SER A 138 -23.24 2.84 -20.25
CA SER A 138 -23.75 1.77 -21.10
C SER A 138 -23.08 0.46 -20.69
N PRO A 139 -23.80 -0.51 -20.10
CA PRO A 139 -23.20 -1.69 -19.46
C PRO A 139 -22.39 -2.59 -20.38
N ASP A 140 -22.62 -2.49 -21.68
CA ASP A 140 -22.02 -3.30 -22.74
C ASP A 140 -20.86 -2.62 -23.48
N VAL A 141 -20.39 -1.44 -23.01
CA VAL A 141 -19.39 -0.63 -23.72
C VAL A 141 -18.37 -0.02 -22.77
N VAL A 142 -17.10 -0.13 -23.12
CA VAL A 142 -16.05 0.79 -22.64
C VAL A 142 -15.98 1.96 -23.62
N ARG A 143 -16.19 3.18 -23.12
CA ARG A 143 -16.05 4.41 -23.87
C ARG A 143 -14.84 5.19 -23.37
N ILE A 144 -14.01 5.65 -24.30
CA ILE A 144 -12.83 6.44 -24.01
C ILE A 144 -12.97 7.79 -24.71
N ARG A 145 -12.86 8.88 -23.96
CA ARG A 145 -12.94 10.25 -24.44
C ARG A 145 -11.74 11.06 -23.99
N GLY A 146 -11.21 11.87 -24.86
CA GLY A 146 -10.13 12.81 -24.55
C GLY A 146 -10.29 14.14 -25.28
N GLY A 147 -9.51 15.14 -24.82
CA GLY A 147 -9.43 16.45 -25.46
C GLY A 147 -8.72 16.42 -26.81
N ARG A 148 -8.26 17.59 -27.27
CA ARG A 148 -7.52 17.74 -28.54
C ARG A 148 -6.31 16.82 -28.62
N GLY A 149 -6.10 16.13 -29.74
CA GLY A 149 -4.95 15.30 -29.98
C GLY A 149 -5.22 14.10 -30.86
N GLU A 150 -4.17 13.39 -31.24
CA GLU A 150 -4.27 12.14 -31.95
C GLU A 150 -4.73 11.01 -31.03
N LEU A 151 -5.61 10.17 -31.52
CA LEU A 151 -5.99 8.93 -30.85
C LEU A 151 -4.98 7.85 -31.22
N ALA A 152 -4.10 7.52 -30.29
CA ALA A 152 -3.16 6.41 -30.41
C ALA A 152 -3.36 5.43 -29.24
N PHE A 153 -3.37 4.15 -29.52
CA PHE A 153 -3.47 3.10 -28.51
C PHE A 153 -2.87 1.78 -29.00
N TYR A 154 -2.48 0.95 -28.04
CA TYR A 154 -2.04 -0.42 -28.30
C TYR A 154 -3.13 -1.38 -27.84
N LEU A 155 -3.49 -2.33 -28.73
CA LEU A 155 -4.33 -3.48 -28.40
C LEU A 155 -3.47 -4.74 -28.38
N PHE A 156 -3.63 -5.55 -27.35
CA PHE A 156 -2.90 -6.81 -27.21
C PHE A 156 -3.81 -7.90 -26.63
N ALA A 157 -3.46 -9.14 -26.90
CA ALA A 157 -4.20 -10.31 -26.45
C ALA A 157 -3.31 -11.28 -25.69
N GLY A 158 -3.89 -12.02 -24.74
CA GLY A 158 -3.23 -13.05 -23.95
C GLY A 158 -4.23 -14.02 -23.34
N GLY A 159 -3.75 -15.11 -22.77
CA GLY A 159 -4.58 -16.14 -22.15
C GLY A 159 -5.20 -15.75 -20.80
N GLY A 160 -4.90 -14.56 -20.27
CA GLY A 160 -5.42 -14.04 -19.01
C GLY A 160 -4.64 -12.82 -18.52
N LEU A 161 -5.03 -12.28 -17.36
CA LEU A 161 -4.46 -11.04 -16.81
C LEU A 161 -2.94 -11.08 -16.64
N ALA A 162 -2.37 -12.23 -16.24
CA ALA A 162 -0.93 -12.39 -16.06
C ALA A 162 -0.16 -12.25 -17.38
N GLU A 163 -0.65 -12.86 -18.46
CA GLU A 163 -0.03 -12.75 -19.77
C GLU A 163 -0.21 -11.35 -20.36
N LEU A 164 -1.34 -10.70 -20.11
CA LEU A 164 -1.56 -9.31 -20.52
C LEU A 164 -0.58 -8.36 -19.82
N LEU A 165 -0.29 -8.55 -18.53
CA LEU A 165 0.75 -7.80 -17.83
C LEU A 165 2.14 -8.07 -18.40
N GLN A 166 2.43 -9.30 -18.79
CA GLN A 166 3.68 -9.62 -19.48
C GLN A 166 3.80 -8.88 -20.82
N LYS A 167 2.74 -8.88 -21.65
CA LYS A 167 2.70 -8.13 -22.92
C LYS A 167 2.88 -6.62 -22.70
N TYR A 168 2.23 -6.07 -21.67
CA TYR A 168 2.45 -4.69 -21.26
C TYR A 168 3.92 -4.42 -20.90
N THR A 169 4.54 -5.33 -20.13
CA THR A 169 5.94 -5.21 -19.71
C THR A 169 6.90 -5.32 -20.92
N GLU A 170 6.61 -6.18 -21.88
CA GLU A 170 7.36 -6.29 -23.13
C GLU A 170 7.28 -4.99 -23.93
N LEU A 171 6.11 -4.34 -23.97
CA LEU A 171 5.90 -3.08 -24.68
C LEU A 171 6.56 -1.88 -23.98
N THR A 172 6.38 -1.75 -22.68
CA THR A 172 6.78 -0.55 -21.92
C THR A 172 8.13 -0.68 -21.24
N GLY A 173 8.70 -1.86 -21.21
CA GLY A 173 9.96 -2.23 -20.58
C GLY A 173 9.84 -2.81 -19.18
N PRO A 174 10.81 -3.62 -18.77
CA PRO A 174 10.81 -4.33 -17.50
C PRO A 174 10.89 -3.38 -16.30
N ALA A 175 10.28 -3.79 -15.20
CA ALA A 175 10.44 -3.08 -13.94
C ALA A 175 11.91 -3.17 -13.45
N ALA A 176 12.41 -2.10 -12.86
CA ALA A 176 13.73 -2.10 -12.25
C ALA A 176 13.78 -3.04 -11.04
N VAL A 177 14.75 -3.95 -10.99
CA VAL A 177 15.06 -4.63 -9.73
C VAL A 177 15.76 -3.62 -8.82
N LEU A 178 15.15 -3.30 -7.70
CA LEU A 178 15.73 -2.37 -6.72
C LEU A 178 16.92 -3.04 -6.00
N PRO A 179 17.81 -2.28 -5.37
CA PRO A 179 18.82 -2.90 -4.51
C PRO A 179 18.13 -3.69 -3.39
N VAL A 180 18.70 -4.81 -2.97
CA VAL A 180 18.07 -5.74 -2.02
C VAL A 180 17.65 -5.07 -0.71
N TRP A 181 18.46 -4.10 -0.23
CA TRP A 181 18.16 -3.34 0.97
C TRP A 181 16.92 -2.44 0.85
N ALA A 182 16.51 -2.06 -0.36
CA ALA A 182 15.30 -1.27 -0.59
C ALA A 182 14.00 -2.05 -0.32
N TYR A 183 14.06 -3.38 -0.38
CA TYR A 183 12.92 -4.24 -0.01
C TYR A 183 12.77 -4.44 1.50
N GLY A 184 13.69 -3.94 2.32
CA GLY A 184 13.63 -3.93 3.77
C GLY A 184 12.66 -2.88 4.31
N LEU A 185 13.02 -2.28 5.44
CA LEU A 185 12.28 -1.20 6.08
C LEU A 185 12.93 0.14 5.78
N SER A 186 12.13 1.13 5.40
CA SER A 186 12.51 2.52 5.27
C SER A 186 11.84 3.37 6.35
N PHE A 187 12.57 4.35 6.87
CA PHE A 187 12.09 5.33 7.81
C PHE A 187 12.40 6.74 7.31
N ASN A 188 11.37 7.53 7.03
CA ASN A 188 11.54 8.95 6.72
C ASN A 188 11.50 9.76 8.00
N CYS A 189 12.55 10.54 8.23
CA CYS A 189 12.65 11.43 9.36
C CYS A 189 11.62 12.56 9.30
N ASN A 190 11.38 13.19 10.46
CA ASN A 190 10.56 14.39 10.51
C ASN A 190 11.18 15.53 9.69
N GLN A 191 10.35 16.33 9.03
CA GLN A 191 10.82 17.47 8.25
C GLN A 191 11.66 18.49 9.02
N GLN A 192 11.57 18.51 10.36
CA GLN A 192 12.36 19.37 11.22
C GLN A 192 13.65 18.69 11.74
N ALA A 193 13.91 17.43 11.38
CA ALA A 193 15.05 16.69 11.88
C ALA A 193 16.38 17.36 11.49
N THR A 194 17.31 17.38 12.42
CA THR A 194 18.71 17.73 12.19
C THR A 194 19.53 16.45 11.95
N ALA A 195 20.80 16.58 11.58
CA ALA A 195 21.71 15.44 11.47
C ALA A 195 21.81 14.64 12.79
N ARG A 196 21.72 15.33 13.92
CA ARG A 196 21.70 14.68 15.24
C ARG A 196 20.42 13.87 15.45
N ASP A 197 19.25 14.46 15.16
CA ASP A 197 17.97 13.77 15.33
C ASP A 197 17.89 12.53 14.44
N MET A 198 18.32 12.67 13.19
CA MET A 198 18.39 11.57 12.23
C MET A 198 19.31 10.43 12.72
N LEU A 199 20.50 10.76 13.25
CA LEU A 199 21.41 9.75 13.81
C LEU A 199 20.83 9.12 15.07
N GLU A 200 20.17 9.89 15.92
CA GLU A 200 19.51 9.37 17.11
C GLU A 200 18.40 8.38 16.74
N ASP A 201 17.56 8.70 15.76
CA ASP A 201 16.52 7.81 15.27
C ASP A 201 17.14 6.53 14.67
N ALA A 202 18.18 6.65 13.86
CA ALA A 202 18.89 5.50 13.29
C ALA A 202 19.45 4.59 14.39
N LEU A 203 20.11 5.17 15.40
CA LEU A 203 20.70 4.41 16.50
C LEU A 203 19.66 3.77 17.42
N LYS A 204 18.46 4.36 17.56
CA LYS A 204 17.34 3.76 18.29
C LYS A 204 16.92 2.43 17.64
N PHE A 205 16.83 2.36 16.30
CA PHE A 205 16.56 1.09 15.61
C PHE A 205 17.59 0.00 15.99
N ARG A 206 18.87 0.33 15.99
CA ARG A 206 19.94 -0.64 16.34
C ARG A 206 19.90 -1.06 17.81
N ARG A 207 19.75 -0.11 18.75
CA ARG A 207 19.66 -0.42 20.19
C ARG A 207 18.51 -1.36 20.52
N GLU A 208 17.41 -1.21 19.83
CA GLU A 208 16.20 -2.01 20.03
C GLU A 208 16.17 -3.30 19.20
N GLY A 209 17.19 -3.56 18.39
CA GLY A 209 17.26 -4.72 17.50
C GLY A 209 16.12 -4.74 16.47
N ILE A 210 15.71 -3.56 15.99
CA ILE A 210 14.71 -3.42 14.92
C ILE A 210 15.45 -3.32 13.60
N PRO A 211 15.28 -4.28 12.69
CA PRO A 211 15.88 -4.20 11.37
C PRO A 211 15.35 -3.00 10.57
N CYS A 212 16.28 -2.24 9.98
CA CYS A 212 15.95 -1.12 9.11
C CYS A 212 17.17 -0.78 8.24
N ASP A 213 16.96 -0.56 6.95
CA ASP A 213 18.02 -0.24 6.00
C ASP A 213 18.09 1.24 5.64
N MET A 214 16.94 1.87 5.43
CA MET A 214 16.87 3.20 4.85
C MET A 214 16.48 4.25 5.87
N ILE A 215 17.23 5.36 5.86
CA ILE A 215 16.85 6.62 6.49
C ILE A 215 16.62 7.64 5.37
N GLY A 216 15.44 8.27 5.36
CA GLY A 216 15.05 9.29 4.41
C GLY A 216 15.00 10.68 5.07
N LEU A 217 15.49 11.68 4.37
CA LEU A 217 15.30 13.08 4.72
C LEU A 217 14.32 13.74 3.77
N GLU A 218 13.43 14.53 4.32
CA GLU A 218 12.49 15.34 3.55
C GLU A 218 13.22 16.54 2.91
N PRO A 219 12.67 17.17 1.86
CA PRO A 219 13.36 18.24 1.11
C PRO A 219 13.91 19.41 1.94
N THR A 220 13.49 19.55 3.19
CA THR A 220 14.00 20.54 4.14
C THR A 220 15.48 20.33 4.57
N TRP A 221 16.15 19.28 4.05
CA TRP A 221 17.59 19.08 4.19
C TRP A 221 18.41 20.10 3.39
N MET A 222 17.82 20.72 2.34
CA MET A 222 18.48 21.68 1.47
C MET A 222 18.61 23.05 2.15
N ASP A 223 19.70 23.75 1.83
CA ASP A 223 19.95 25.12 2.24
C ASP A 223 18.83 26.05 1.72
N ARG A 224 18.50 25.93 0.45
CA ARG A 224 17.40 26.65 -0.20
C ARG A 224 16.39 25.67 -0.75
N GLN A 225 15.25 25.62 -0.11
CA GLN A 225 14.15 24.80 -0.59
C GLN A 225 13.67 25.33 -1.94
N PHE A 226 13.47 24.42 -2.90
CA PHE A 226 12.94 24.71 -4.25
C PHE A 226 13.83 25.58 -5.16
N ASP A 227 15.02 25.96 -4.75
CA ASP A 227 15.94 26.75 -5.57
C ASP A 227 16.98 25.83 -6.24
N TYR A 228 16.65 25.41 -7.47
CA TYR A 228 17.57 24.62 -8.32
C TYR A 228 18.31 25.50 -9.34
N ASP A 229 18.16 26.83 -9.28
CA ASP A 229 18.86 27.77 -10.14
C ASP A 229 20.31 28.04 -9.68
N GLY A 230 20.66 27.55 -8.48
CA GLY A 230 21.97 27.70 -7.86
C GLY A 230 22.61 26.38 -7.45
N LEU A 231 23.73 26.45 -6.74
CA LEU A 231 24.35 25.29 -6.11
C LEU A 231 23.46 24.81 -4.95
N VAL A 232 22.96 23.58 -5.06
CA VAL A 232 22.25 22.92 -3.97
C VAL A 232 23.28 22.44 -2.95
N ASP A 233 23.07 22.75 -1.68
CA ASP A 233 23.93 22.29 -0.58
C ASP A 233 23.11 21.88 0.64
N TRP A 234 23.78 21.26 1.62
CA TRP A 234 23.18 20.92 2.90
C TRP A 234 22.79 22.18 3.67
N HIS A 235 21.65 22.12 4.36
CA HIS A 235 21.22 23.21 5.25
C HIS A 235 22.28 23.43 6.35
N PRO A 236 22.94 24.60 6.42
CA PRO A 236 24.15 24.81 7.20
C PRO A 236 23.94 24.61 8.70
N ASP A 237 22.77 25.01 9.23
CA ASP A 237 22.46 24.89 10.65
C ASP A 237 21.97 23.50 11.06
N ARG A 238 21.54 22.66 10.10
CA ARG A 238 20.91 21.38 10.38
C ARG A 238 21.79 20.20 9.99
N PHE A 239 22.53 20.30 8.87
CA PHE A 239 23.31 19.22 8.29
C PHE A 239 24.74 19.67 7.98
N TYR A 240 25.44 20.18 8.99
CA TYR A 240 26.80 20.67 8.82
C TYR A 240 27.78 19.54 8.53
N ILE A 241 28.54 19.66 7.44
CA ILE A 241 29.70 18.82 7.12
C ILE A 241 30.95 19.71 7.11
N PRO A 242 31.95 19.46 7.98
CA PRO A 242 33.18 20.25 8.00
C PRO A 242 33.91 20.17 6.65
N GLN A 243 34.27 21.30 6.07
CA GLN A 243 34.99 21.34 4.78
C GLN A 243 36.36 20.68 4.87
N TRP A 244 37.02 20.74 6.01
CA TRP A 244 38.31 20.10 6.30
C TRP A 244 38.21 18.59 6.52
N LEU A 245 37.00 18.04 6.75
CA LEU A 245 36.78 16.61 6.93
C LEU A 245 35.46 16.22 6.21
N PRO A 246 35.42 16.32 4.88
CA PRO A 246 34.18 16.10 4.11
C PRO A 246 33.73 14.63 4.06
N LYS A 247 34.65 13.71 4.39
CA LYS A 247 34.39 12.26 4.41
C LYS A 247 35.03 11.64 5.66
N GLY A 248 34.36 10.71 6.29
CA GLY A 248 34.90 9.96 7.41
C GLY A 248 33.87 9.55 8.44
N ALA A 249 34.28 8.72 9.40
CA ALA A 249 33.43 8.15 10.44
C ALA A 249 32.83 9.18 11.39
N HIS A 250 33.45 10.36 11.49
CA HIS A 250 33.02 11.43 12.38
C HIS A 250 31.97 12.37 11.73
N THR A 251 31.67 12.23 10.43
CA THR A 251 30.54 12.92 9.80
C THR A 251 29.25 12.16 10.05
N PHE A 252 28.11 12.83 9.97
CA PHE A 252 26.82 12.13 10.10
C PHE A 252 26.64 11.06 9.01
N MET A 253 27.17 11.29 7.80
CA MET A 253 27.18 10.31 6.71
C MET A 253 28.00 9.07 7.05
N GLY A 254 29.20 9.28 7.60
CA GLY A 254 30.06 8.19 8.06
C GLY A 254 29.44 7.38 9.19
N ALA A 255 28.81 8.07 10.15
CA ALA A 255 28.12 7.43 11.28
C ALA A 255 26.93 6.58 10.84
N LEU A 256 26.09 7.07 9.90
CA LEU A 256 24.99 6.30 9.30
C LEU A 256 25.50 5.05 8.60
N ARG A 257 26.55 5.19 7.78
CA ARG A 257 27.16 4.06 7.06
C ARG A 257 27.71 3.01 8.02
N MET A 258 28.39 3.42 9.09
CA MET A 258 28.89 2.51 10.14
C MET A 258 27.75 1.78 10.85
N ALA A 259 26.61 2.45 11.04
CA ALA A 259 25.41 1.84 11.58
C ALA A 259 24.62 0.99 10.56
N GLY A 260 25.10 0.86 9.30
CA GLY A 260 24.50 0.03 8.27
C GLY A 260 23.30 0.67 7.56
N PHE A 261 23.08 1.99 7.74
CA PHE A 261 21.98 2.70 7.07
C PHE A 261 22.39 3.27 5.71
N LYS A 262 21.40 3.34 4.82
CA LYS A 262 21.45 3.93 3.48
C LYS A 262 20.61 5.21 3.50
N LEU A 263 21.20 6.34 3.17
CA LEU A 263 20.53 7.64 3.17
C LEU A 263 19.83 7.88 1.83
N THR A 264 18.57 8.33 1.92
CA THR A 264 17.79 8.83 0.78
C THR A 264 17.40 10.29 1.01
N LEU A 265 17.39 11.10 -0.06
CA LEU A 265 17.05 12.52 -0.01
C LEU A 265 15.73 12.81 -0.71
N GLY A 266 14.86 13.54 -0.04
CA GLY A 266 13.65 14.10 -0.63
C GLY A 266 13.97 15.28 -1.55
N LEU A 267 13.37 15.29 -2.73
CA LEU A 267 13.48 16.35 -3.72
C LEU A 267 12.09 16.84 -4.07
N TYR A 268 11.88 18.16 -4.12
CA TYR A 268 10.64 18.70 -4.67
C TYR A 268 10.76 18.84 -6.18
N LEU A 269 9.84 18.23 -6.90
CA LEU A 269 9.61 18.55 -8.31
C LEU A 269 8.78 19.83 -8.34
N ARG A 270 9.36 20.93 -8.83
CA ARG A 270 8.70 22.23 -8.89
C ARG A 270 7.62 22.19 -9.97
N ASP A 271 6.38 22.40 -9.59
CA ASP A 271 5.29 22.75 -10.48
C ASP A 271 5.19 24.29 -10.47
N ASP A 272 5.81 24.94 -11.46
CA ASP A 272 5.74 26.40 -11.62
C ASP A 272 4.37 26.78 -12.20
N GLY A 273 3.32 26.63 -11.40
CA GLY A 273 1.96 27.08 -11.73
C GLY A 273 1.81 28.60 -11.96
N GLU A 274 2.90 29.33 -12.25
CA GLU A 274 2.87 30.64 -12.87
C GLU A 274 2.73 30.46 -14.38
N ALA A 275 1.50 30.60 -14.85
CA ALA A 275 1.16 30.61 -16.26
C ALA A 275 2.13 31.48 -17.06
N GLY A 276 2.94 30.86 -17.92
CA GLY A 276 3.69 31.52 -18.97
C GLY A 276 5.21 31.52 -18.90
N LYS A 277 5.83 30.94 -17.89
CA LYS A 277 7.28 30.70 -17.88
C LYS A 277 7.57 29.22 -17.69
N GLN A 278 7.47 28.47 -18.77
CA GLN A 278 8.10 27.17 -18.89
C GLN A 278 9.61 27.43 -18.83
N ARG A 279 10.18 27.44 -17.62
CA ARG A 279 11.63 27.41 -17.48
C ARG A 279 12.05 26.03 -17.97
N ASP A 280 12.92 26.01 -18.96
CA ASP A 280 13.57 24.79 -19.40
C ASP A 280 14.20 24.13 -18.17
N LEU A 281 13.63 23.00 -17.76
CA LEU A 281 14.23 22.20 -16.70
C LEU A 281 15.64 21.82 -17.16
N PRO A 282 16.61 21.80 -16.27
CA PRO A 282 17.94 21.41 -16.65
C PRO A 282 17.86 20.01 -17.28
N GLU A 283 18.38 19.88 -18.51
CA GLU A 283 18.43 18.57 -19.22
C GLU A 283 19.10 17.50 -18.37
N ASN A 284 19.89 17.89 -17.37
CA ASN A 284 20.65 16.99 -16.53
C ASN A 284 20.43 17.25 -15.02
N TRP A 285 19.30 16.79 -14.51
CA TRP A 285 18.98 16.84 -13.08
C TRP A 285 20.04 16.18 -12.19
N TYR A 286 20.73 15.18 -12.69
CA TYR A 286 21.71 14.44 -11.91
C TYR A 286 22.94 15.27 -11.52
N GLU A 287 23.31 16.27 -12.30
CA GLU A 287 24.47 17.12 -11.98
C GLU A 287 24.34 17.81 -10.61
N TYR A 288 23.11 18.21 -10.22
CA TYR A 288 22.86 18.79 -8.90
C TYR A 288 23.03 17.78 -7.76
N LEU A 289 22.81 16.50 -8.03
CA LEU A 289 22.83 15.43 -7.03
C LEU A 289 24.18 14.73 -6.91
N LYS A 290 25.03 14.90 -7.91
CA LYS A 290 26.36 14.27 -8.03
C LYS A 290 27.25 14.46 -6.79
N PRO A 291 27.34 15.67 -6.16
CA PRO A 291 28.12 15.87 -4.95
C PRO A 291 27.62 15.04 -3.76
N PHE A 292 26.30 14.91 -3.60
CA PHE A 292 25.68 14.16 -2.49
C PHE A 292 25.87 12.65 -2.68
N VAL A 293 25.78 12.15 -3.90
CA VAL A 293 26.11 10.76 -4.25
C VAL A 293 27.59 10.47 -3.93
N ALA A 294 28.48 11.38 -4.27
CA ALA A 294 29.91 11.27 -3.90
C ALA A 294 30.15 11.23 -2.39
N GLN A 295 29.26 11.81 -1.59
CA GLN A 295 29.28 11.76 -0.12
C GLN A 295 28.65 10.49 0.44
N GLY A 296 27.88 9.72 -0.36
CA GLY A 296 27.32 8.43 0.05
C GLY A 296 25.79 8.37 0.11
N VAL A 297 25.09 9.31 -0.49
CA VAL A 297 23.63 9.21 -0.68
C VAL A 297 23.35 8.10 -1.70
N LEU A 298 22.38 7.22 -1.39
CA LEU A 298 22.09 6.02 -2.18
C LEU A 298 20.67 5.99 -2.76
N GLY A 299 19.89 7.04 -2.57
CA GLY A 299 18.55 7.11 -3.17
C GLY A 299 17.88 8.47 -3.04
N PHE A 300 16.75 8.60 -3.73
CA PHE A 300 16.02 9.85 -3.83
C PHE A 300 14.50 9.62 -3.78
N ASN A 301 13.83 10.49 -3.04
CA ASN A 301 12.38 10.59 -2.99
C ASN A 301 11.93 11.82 -3.79
N LEU A 302 11.23 11.61 -4.88
CA LEU A 302 10.72 12.71 -5.68
C LEU A 302 9.34 13.11 -5.13
N CYS A 303 9.29 14.22 -4.41
CA CYS A 303 8.06 14.76 -3.86
C CYS A 303 7.46 15.80 -4.82
N THR A 304 6.14 15.83 -4.97
CA THR A 304 5.45 16.95 -5.60
C THR A 304 5.10 17.98 -4.53
N PRO A 305 5.37 19.29 -4.75
CA PRO A 305 4.93 20.29 -3.80
C PRO A 305 3.39 20.27 -3.72
N ILE A 306 2.85 20.22 -2.52
CA ILE A 306 1.43 20.48 -2.31
C ILE A 306 1.26 21.98 -2.57
N PRO A 307 0.41 22.43 -3.54
CA PRO A 307 0.21 23.85 -3.79
C PRO A 307 -0.19 24.54 -2.49
N ILE A 308 0.51 25.62 -2.15
CA ILE A 308 0.24 26.40 -0.91
C ILE A 308 -1.22 26.89 -0.87
N ARG A 309 -1.86 27.08 -2.03
CA ARG A 309 -3.28 27.42 -2.16
C ARG A 309 -4.23 26.34 -1.63
N GLU A 310 -3.88 25.06 -1.70
CA GLU A 310 -4.71 23.98 -1.14
C GLU A 310 -4.60 23.92 0.39
N MET A 311 -3.49 24.37 0.98
CA MET A 311 -3.36 24.51 2.43
C MET A 311 -4.22 25.65 2.99
N ALA A 312 -4.62 26.60 2.17
CA ALA A 312 -5.34 27.83 2.59
C ALA A 312 -6.86 27.77 2.41
N ASN A 313 -7.46 26.62 2.01
CA ASN A 313 -8.91 26.52 1.75
C ASN A 313 -9.46 27.63 0.82
N ALA A 314 -8.63 28.16 -0.09
CA ALA A 314 -9.09 29.17 -1.04
C ALA A 314 -9.98 28.50 -2.09
N PRO A 315 -11.16 29.06 -2.42
CA PRO A 315 -11.99 28.50 -3.48
C PRO A 315 -11.21 28.48 -4.79
N VAL A 316 -11.16 27.32 -5.43
CA VAL A 316 -10.57 27.14 -6.76
C VAL A 316 -11.35 28.04 -7.71
N ALA A 317 -10.76 29.14 -8.17
CA ALA A 317 -11.34 29.94 -9.23
C ALA A 317 -11.38 29.06 -10.49
N ALA A 318 -12.57 28.88 -11.02
CA ALA A 318 -12.85 28.13 -12.24
C ALA A 318 -12.33 28.88 -13.49
N ASP A 319 -11.05 29.24 -13.52
CA ASP A 319 -10.43 29.79 -14.73
C ASP A 319 -9.57 28.71 -15.41
N ASP A 320 -10.22 27.98 -16.23
CA ASP A 320 -9.88 26.70 -16.83
C ASP A 320 -9.15 26.86 -18.19
N ARG A 321 -8.33 27.90 -18.35
CA ARG A 321 -7.71 28.24 -19.64
C ARG A 321 -6.34 27.61 -19.90
N SER A 322 -5.85 26.69 -19.03
CA SER A 322 -4.57 25.99 -19.26
C SER A 322 -4.72 24.47 -19.41
N GLU A 323 -5.84 23.99 -19.95
CA GLU A 323 -6.07 22.54 -20.16
C GLU A 323 -5.12 21.92 -21.19
N ASP A 324 -4.41 22.69 -21.99
CA ASP A 324 -3.60 22.23 -23.12
C ASP A 324 -2.10 22.00 -22.82
N ALA A 325 -1.63 22.18 -21.58
CA ALA A 325 -0.20 22.16 -21.26
C ALA A 325 0.20 21.01 -20.32
N GLU A 326 -0.37 19.83 -20.46
CA GLU A 326 0.02 18.64 -19.66
C GLU A 326 0.99 17.77 -20.48
N SER A 327 2.29 18.03 -20.33
CA SER A 327 3.35 17.15 -20.82
C SER A 327 3.55 15.94 -19.90
N LEU A 328 4.17 14.87 -20.41
CA LEU A 328 4.61 13.67 -19.68
C LEU A 328 5.08 14.00 -18.27
N PRO A 329 4.69 13.20 -17.26
CA PRO A 329 5.02 13.55 -15.89
C PRO A 329 6.53 13.73 -15.74
N HIS A 330 6.92 14.90 -15.37
CA HIS A 330 8.26 15.32 -15.02
C HIS A 330 9.01 14.25 -14.21
N SER A 331 8.30 13.55 -13.32
CA SER A 331 8.82 12.47 -12.50
C SER A 331 9.49 11.34 -13.31
N THR A 332 8.99 11.00 -14.49
CA THR A 332 9.61 9.93 -15.32
C THR A 332 10.93 10.38 -15.91
N VAL A 333 11.00 11.62 -16.43
CA VAL A 333 12.22 12.20 -17.01
C VAL A 333 13.29 12.38 -15.93
N VAL A 334 12.92 12.94 -14.79
CA VAL A 334 13.82 13.14 -13.64
C VAL A 334 14.30 11.80 -13.08
N SER A 335 13.41 10.84 -12.89
CA SER A 335 13.79 9.50 -12.39
C SER A 335 14.78 8.81 -13.32
N ARG A 336 14.59 8.93 -14.65
CA ARG A 336 15.51 8.41 -15.66
C ARG A 336 16.88 9.07 -15.54
N SER A 337 16.94 10.41 -15.55
CA SER A 337 18.18 11.17 -15.43
C SER A 337 18.96 10.81 -14.16
N ILE A 338 18.28 10.73 -13.02
CA ILE A 338 18.89 10.35 -11.74
C ILE A 338 19.43 8.92 -11.81
N ARG A 339 18.63 7.97 -12.30
CA ARG A 339 19.03 6.56 -12.36
C ARG A 339 20.25 6.34 -13.25
N GLU A 340 20.23 6.93 -14.43
CA GLU A 340 21.32 6.80 -15.43
C GLU A 340 22.60 7.48 -14.93
N GLY A 341 22.50 8.69 -14.41
CA GLY A 341 23.62 9.42 -13.83
C GLY A 341 24.21 8.72 -12.61
N PHE A 342 23.37 8.23 -11.70
CA PHE A 342 23.81 7.49 -10.52
C PHE A 342 24.54 6.20 -10.90
N ALA A 343 23.96 5.43 -11.84
CA ALA A 343 24.58 4.21 -12.35
C ALA A 343 25.93 4.47 -13.00
N THR A 344 26.04 5.55 -13.80
CA THR A 344 27.30 5.95 -14.45
C THR A 344 28.37 6.34 -13.42
N GLN A 345 27.98 7.05 -12.34
CA GLN A 345 28.94 7.50 -11.33
C GLN A 345 29.39 6.38 -10.38
N THR A 346 28.48 5.47 -10.01
CA THR A 346 28.71 4.53 -8.91
C THR A 346 28.77 3.07 -9.34
N GLY A 347 28.23 2.70 -10.49
CA GLY A 347 27.96 1.31 -10.88
C GLY A 347 26.82 0.65 -10.10
N LEU A 348 26.19 1.36 -9.13
CA LEU A 348 25.19 0.82 -8.22
C LEU A 348 23.76 1.15 -8.67
N ARG A 349 22.79 0.39 -8.15
CA ARG A 349 21.36 0.66 -8.28
C ARG A 349 20.93 1.68 -7.22
N PRO A 350 20.35 2.84 -7.58
CA PRO A 350 19.76 3.76 -6.62
C PRO A 350 18.38 3.26 -6.18
N MET A 351 17.95 3.63 -4.97
CA MET A 351 16.53 3.62 -4.61
C MET A 351 15.90 4.94 -5.00
N ILE A 352 15.06 4.93 -6.02
CA ILE A 352 14.27 6.10 -6.45
C ILE A 352 12.80 5.76 -6.25
N TYR A 353 12.05 6.66 -5.64
CA TYR A 353 10.59 6.52 -5.52
C TYR A 353 9.89 7.86 -5.65
N THR A 354 8.68 7.83 -6.20
CA THR A 354 7.89 9.02 -6.55
C THR A 354 6.41 8.78 -6.25
N PRO A 355 5.66 9.81 -5.79
CA PRO A 355 4.22 9.70 -5.62
C PRO A 355 3.47 9.75 -6.95
N VAL A 356 4.11 10.23 -8.01
CA VAL A 356 3.50 10.39 -9.34
C VAL A 356 4.21 9.49 -10.33
N GLY A 357 3.43 8.72 -11.07
CA GLY A 357 3.96 7.85 -12.11
C GLY A 357 2.97 7.67 -13.25
N TYR A 358 3.51 7.32 -14.41
CA TYR A 358 2.78 7.00 -15.63
C TYR A 358 3.36 5.75 -16.27
N THR A 359 2.80 5.34 -17.39
CA THR A 359 3.33 4.25 -18.23
C THR A 359 4.84 4.36 -18.41
N GLY A 360 5.57 3.30 -18.04
CA GLY A 360 7.03 3.25 -18.17
C GLY A 360 7.82 3.70 -16.94
N ILE A 361 7.20 4.30 -15.91
CA ILE A 361 7.88 4.71 -14.67
C ILE A 361 8.55 3.53 -13.96
N GLN A 362 7.98 2.33 -14.05
CA GLN A 362 8.51 1.11 -13.43
C GLN A 362 9.95 0.79 -13.81
N LYS A 363 10.44 1.29 -14.94
CA LYS A 363 11.86 1.12 -15.36
C LYS A 363 12.83 1.92 -14.51
N TYR A 364 12.39 3.01 -13.92
CA TYR A 364 13.26 4.01 -13.31
C TYR A 364 13.05 4.18 -11.81
N ALA A 365 11.82 4.04 -11.35
CA ALA A 365 11.46 4.31 -9.95
C ALA A 365 10.40 3.34 -9.44
N ALA A 366 10.34 3.19 -8.11
CA ALA A 366 9.21 2.68 -7.39
C ALA A 366 8.13 3.77 -7.24
N VAL A 367 6.89 3.40 -6.95
CA VAL A 367 5.81 4.34 -6.67
C VAL A 367 5.46 4.30 -5.18
N TRP A 368 5.17 5.46 -4.63
CA TRP A 368 4.74 5.61 -3.25
C TRP A 368 3.48 6.48 -3.20
N SER A 369 2.48 6.03 -2.49
CA SER A 369 1.27 6.81 -2.19
C SER A 369 1.18 7.00 -0.68
N GLY A 370 0.99 8.20 -0.21
CA GLY A 370 0.96 8.54 1.22
C GLY A 370 0.06 7.65 2.09
N GLY A 371 -0.06 7.96 3.37
CA GLY A 371 -0.91 7.21 4.29
C GLY A 371 -2.39 7.48 4.05
N ARG A 372 -3.18 6.42 3.77
CA ARG A 372 -4.61 6.49 3.45
C ARG A 372 -5.38 5.31 4.01
N SER A 373 -6.68 5.50 4.23
CA SER A 373 -7.59 4.37 4.45
C SER A 373 -7.63 3.48 3.20
N ARG A 374 -7.64 2.16 3.36
CA ARG A 374 -7.61 1.17 2.27
C ARG A 374 -6.37 1.25 1.37
N ALA A 375 -5.25 1.63 1.94
CA ALA A 375 -3.96 1.77 1.26
C ALA A 375 -3.53 0.53 0.45
N HIS A 376 -3.91 -0.69 0.86
CA HIS A 376 -3.66 -1.92 0.13
C HIS A 376 -4.31 -1.94 -1.27
N LEU A 377 -5.44 -1.23 -1.49
CA LEU A 377 -6.07 -1.16 -2.81
C LEU A 377 -5.21 -0.40 -3.83
N SER A 378 -4.49 0.64 -3.39
CA SER A 378 -3.51 1.34 -4.24
C SER A 378 -2.37 0.40 -4.66
N VAL A 379 -1.85 -0.40 -3.72
CA VAL A 379 -0.81 -1.40 -4.00
C VAL A 379 -1.29 -2.42 -5.03
N LEU A 380 -2.49 -2.95 -4.86
CA LEU A 380 -3.07 -3.95 -5.75
C LEU A 380 -3.47 -3.36 -7.11
N GLY A 381 -4.04 -2.15 -7.12
CA GLY A 381 -4.43 -1.42 -8.33
C GLY A 381 -3.25 -1.11 -9.23
N LEU A 382 -2.14 -0.63 -8.65
CA LEU A 382 -0.90 -0.39 -9.40
C LEU A 382 -0.24 -1.68 -9.84
N GLY A 383 -0.29 -2.75 -9.04
CA GLY A 383 0.15 -4.07 -9.45
C GLY A 383 -0.60 -4.59 -10.69
N LEU A 384 -1.91 -4.36 -10.76
CA LEU A 384 -2.76 -4.65 -11.94
C LEU A 384 -2.56 -3.66 -13.10
N SER A 385 -1.75 -2.62 -12.90
CA SER A 385 -1.44 -1.60 -13.91
C SER A 385 0.03 -1.64 -14.34
N GLY A 386 0.74 -2.73 -14.02
CA GLY A 386 2.11 -2.97 -14.47
C GLY A 386 3.19 -2.26 -13.63
N ILE A 387 2.85 -1.76 -12.43
CA ILE A 387 3.79 -1.15 -11.48
C ILE A 387 3.94 -2.06 -10.25
N PRO A 388 4.93 -2.98 -10.24
CA PRO A 388 5.08 -3.99 -9.20
C PRO A 388 5.70 -3.48 -7.90
N HIS A 389 6.42 -2.35 -7.93
CA HIS A 389 7.10 -1.77 -6.78
C HIS A 389 6.33 -0.58 -6.24
N MET A 390 5.29 -0.87 -5.47
CA MET A 390 4.44 0.10 -4.83
C MET A 390 4.48 -0.05 -3.32
N ALA A 391 4.48 1.06 -2.58
CA ALA A 391 4.24 1.09 -1.15
C ALA A 391 3.35 2.26 -0.75
N VAL A 392 2.72 2.11 0.41
CA VAL A 392 2.01 3.18 1.12
C VAL A 392 2.60 3.33 2.52
N ASP A 393 2.40 4.49 3.14
CA ASP A 393 2.85 4.69 4.51
C ASP A 393 2.16 3.72 5.47
N MET A 394 2.96 3.06 6.31
CA MET A 394 2.46 2.09 7.29
C MET A 394 1.64 2.79 8.36
N GLU A 395 0.43 2.29 8.61
CA GLU A 395 -0.36 2.69 9.75
C GLU A 395 0.17 2.00 11.02
N LEU A 396 0.93 2.74 11.84
CA LEU A 396 1.62 2.20 13.00
C LEU A 396 0.73 2.00 14.23
N HIS A 397 -0.42 2.65 14.29
CA HIS A 397 -1.25 2.71 15.50
C HIS A 397 -2.25 1.55 15.62
N THR A 398 -2.24 0.64 14.64
CA THR A 398 -3.07 -0.56 14.65
C THR A 398 -2.26 -1.80 14.28
N ALA A 399 -2.62 -2.94 14.86
CA ALA A 399 -1.99 -4.22 14.54
C ALA A 399 -2.19 -4.59 13.07
N ALA A 400 -3.39 -4.33 12.52
CA ALA A 400 -3.70 -4.57 11.11
C ALA A 400 -2.89 -3.67 10.17
N GLY A 401 -2.65 -2.42 10.56
CA GLY A 401 -1.80 -1.49 9.80
C GLY A 401 -0.34 -1.93 9.73
N ILE A 402 0.22 -2.40 10.86
CA ILE A 402 1.56 -3.00 10.91
C ILE A 402 1.62 -4.26 10.04
N HIS A 403 0.64 -5.15 10.15
CA HIS A 403 0.54 -6.35 9.33
C HIS A 403 0.54 -6.02 7.84
N CYS A 404 -0.38 -5.18 7.38
CA CYS A 404 -0.48 -4.77 5.99
C CYS A 404 0.81 -4.06 5.52
N GLY A 405 1.36 -3.17 6.35
CA GLY A 405 2.55 -2.39 6.02
C GLY A 405 3.81 -3.22 5.76
N PHE A 406 3.98 -4.35 6.46
CA PHE A 406 5.12 -5.25 6.23
C PHE A 406 4.92 -6.24 5.08
N PHE A 407 3.68 -6.46 4.60
CA PHE A 407 3.39 -7.31 3.44
C PHE A 407 3.12 -6.51 2.15
N GLN A 408 3.75 -5.34 2.02
CA GLN A 408 3.86 -4.59 0.78
C GLN A 408 5.17 -4.93 0.04
N PRO A 409 5.31 -4.57 -1.25
CA PRO A 409 6.57 -4.77 -1.98
C PRO A 409 7.79 -4.22 -1.26
N TRP A 410 7.68 -3.07 -0.59
CA TRP A 410 8.65 -2.55 0.37
C TRP A 410 7.94 -1.89 1.54
N ALA A 411 8.57 -1.86 2.72
CA ALA A 411 7.94 -1.36 3.94
C ALA A 411 8.40 0.06 4.24
N LYS A 412 7.45 0.97 4.55
CA LYS A 412 7.75 2.39 4.78
C LYS A 412 7.04 2.93 6.01
N VAL A 413 7.84 3.51 6.92
CA VAL A 413 7.37 4.36 8.02
C VAL A 413 7.67 5.80 7.69
N ASN A 414 6.65 6.65 7.71
CA ASN A 414 6.78 8.06 7.41
C ASN A 414 6.53 8.92 8.66
N SER A 415 7.56 9.60 9.12
CA SER A 415 7.54 10.52 10.26
C SER A 415 7.50 12.00 9.86
N TRP A 416 7.22 12.31 8.59
CA TRP A 416 7.30 13.62 7.98
C TRP A 416 6.66 14.75 8.80
N ALA A 417 5.36 14.65 9.04
CA ALA A 417 4.61 15.70 9.76
C ALA A 417 4.59 15.47 11.27
N TYR A 418 4.76 14.23 11.71
CA TYR A 418 4.61 13.80 13.10
C TYR A 418 5.75 12.88 13.45
N TRP A 419 6.23 12.96 14.72
CA TRP A 419 7.22 12.03 15.23
C TRP A 419 6.59 10.64 15.39
N ARG A 420 6.84 9.76 14.44
CA ARG A 420 6.27 8.39 14.37
C ARG A 420 7.33 7.30 14.47
N HIS A 421 8.40 7.55 15.21
CA HIS A 421 9.39 6.50 15.45
C HIS A 421 8.70 5.30 16.16
N PRO A 422 8.97 4.03 15.75
CA PRO A 422 8.31 2.86 16.34
C PRO A 422 8.44 2.75 17.86
N LEU A 423 9.49 3.31 18.46
CA LEU A 423 9.66 3.37 19.92
C LEU A 423 8.61 4.23 20.64
N LEU A 424 7.83 5.02 19.93
CA LEU A 424 6.72 5.81 20.49
C LEU A 424 5.42 5.02 20.55
N LEU A 425 5.41 3.78 20.04
CA LEU A 425 4.26 2.88 20.12
C LEU A 425 4.09 2.35 21.54
N ASP A 426 2.87 1.95 21.86
CA ASP A 426 2.64 1.18 23.07
C ASP A 426 3.43 -0.16 23.04
N PRO A 427 3.72 -0.78 24.20
CA PRO A 427 4.57 -1.97 24.27
C PRO A 427 4.08 -3.16 23.43
N GLU A 428 2.77 -3.35 23.27
CA GLU A 428 2.20 -4.47 22.50
C GLU A 428 2.44 -4.25 21.00
N LEU A 429 2.13 -3.04 20.50
CA LEU A 429 2.37 -2.69 19.10
C LEU A 429 3.88 -2.63 18.77
N LEU A 430 4.72 -2.17 19.70
CA LEU A 430 6.17 -2.20 19.52
C LEU A 430 6.69 -3.64 19.39
N LEU A 431 6.22 -4.55 20.23
CA LEU A 431 6.62 -5.97 20.15
C LEU A 431 6.16 -6.58 18.81
N LEU A 432 4.94 -6.27 18.40
CA LEU A 432 4.40 -6.68 17.12
C LEU A 432 5.24 -6.13 15.96
N PHE A 433 5.54 -4.84 15.97
CA PHE A 433 6.38 -4.20 14.96
C PHE A 433 7.75 -4.87 14.85
N LYS A 434 8.43 -5.13 15.98
CA LYS A 434 9.70 -5.85 16.03
C LYS A 434 9.61 -7.25 15.40
N THR A 435 8.53 -7.96 15.68
CA THR A 435 8.28 -9.31 15.13
C THR A 435 8.15 -9.25 13.62
N TYR A 436 7.34 -8.34 13.09
CA TYR A 436 7.16 -8.18 11.64
C TYR A 436 8.39 -7.62 10.94
N ALA A 437 9.12 -6.71 11.57
CA ALA A 437 10.36 -6.20 11.01
C ALA A 437 11.40 -7.33 10.84
N ARG A 438 11.57 -8.21 11.83
CA ARG A 438 12.43 -9.40 11.72
C ARG A 438 11.95 -10.35 10.63
N LEU A 439 10.66 -10.67 10.61
CA LEU A 439 10.06 -11.51 9.57
C LEU A 439 10.31 -10.94 8.17
N ARG A 440 10.16 -9.63 7.99
CA ARG A 440 10.43 -8.95 6.72
C ARG A 440 11.86 -9.20 6.25
N TYR A 441 12.84 -9.09 7.14
CA TYR A 441 14.25 -9.28 6.81
C TYR A 441 14.58 -10.75 6.56
N GLN A 442 13.96 -11.66 7.27
CA GLN A 442 14.06 -13.09 6.97
C GLN A 442 13.48 -13.42 5.59
N LEU A 443 12.38 -12.79 5.19
CA LEU A 443 11.72 -12.98 3.90
C LEU A 443 12.43 -12.29 2.71
N LEU A 444 13.52 -11.55 2.90
CA LEU A 444 14.18 -10.84 1.80
C LEU A 444 14.58 -11.73 0.63
N PRO A 445 15.10 -12.96 0.77
CA PRO A 445 15.39 -13.84 -0.37
C PRO A 445 14.13 -14.20 -1.17
N TYR A 446 13.02 -14.42 -0.48
CA TYR A 446 11.72 -14.69 -1.09
C TYR A 446 11.19 -13.48 -1.86
N ILE A 447 11.22 -12.29 -1.22
CA ILE A 447 10.74 -11.03 -1.78
C ILE A 447 11.60 -10.62 -2.98
N TYR A 448 12.92 -10.76 -2.86
CA TYR A 448 13.88 -10.42 -3.91
C TYR A 448 13.72 -11.32 -5.14
N SER A 449 13.49 -12.61 -4.91
CA SER A 449 13.16 -13.53 -6.00
C SER A 449 11.84 -13.16 -6.68
N ALA A 450 10.81 -12.76 -5.92
CA ALA A 450 9.55 -12.27 -6.47
C ALA A 450 9.74 -10.96 -7.27
N ALA A 451 10.68 -10.09 -6.87
CA ALA A 451 11.03 -8.88 -7.62
C ALA A 451 11.72 -9.20 -8.96
N HIS A 452 12.58 -10.22 -9.02
CA HIS A 452 13.15 -10.70 -10.29
C HIS A 452 12.07 -11.30 -11.21
N VAL A 453 11.09 -12.00 -10.65
CA VAL A 453 9.92 -12.47 -11.42
C VAL A 453 9.14 -11.27 -11.96
N ALA A 454 8.86 -10.27 -11.12
CA ALA A 454 8.14 -9.06 -11.52
C ALA A 454 8.85 -8.30 -12.65
N ALA A 455 10.17 -8.17 -12.58
CA ALA A 455 10.96 -7.54 -13.63
C ALA A 455 10.88 -8.27 -14.99
N ARG A 456 10.74 -9.60 -14.98
CA ARG A 456 10.71 -10.40 -16.20
C ARG A 456 9.32 -10.61 -16.78
N THR A 457 8.31 -10.68 -15.93
CA THR A 457 6.96 -11.09 -16.33
C THR A 457 5.89 -10.02 -16.09
N GLY A 458 6.23 -8.92 -15.40
CA GLY A 458 5.24 -7.93 -14.97
C GLY A 458 4.38 -8.38 -13.78
N LEU A 459 4.47 -9.63 -13.31
CA LEU A 459 3.69 -10.13 -12.16
C LEU A 459 4.12 -9.42 -10.87
N PRO A 460 3.26 -8.65 -10.20
CA PRO A 460 3.65 -7.89 -9.02
C PRO A 460 3.99 -8.80 -7.83
N ILE A 461 4.73 -8.25 -6.85
CA ILE A 461 5.03 -8.94 -5.58
C ILE A 461 3.74 -9.13 -4.78
N ALA A 462 2.92 -8.07 -4.64
CA ALA A 462 1.58 -8.15 -4.05
C ALA A 462 0.56 -8.32 -5.18
N ARG A 463 -0.09 -9.48 -5.24
CA ARG A 463 -0.95 -9.93 -6.35
C ARG A 463 -2.41 -9.93 -5.95
N ALA A 464 -3.21 -9.12 -6.61
CA ALA A 464 -4.66 -9.17 -6.45
C ALA A 464 -5.20 -10.58 -6.74
N MET A 465 -6.24 -10.99 -6.04
CA MET A 465 -6.81 -12.34 -6.15
C MET A 465 -7.19 -12.73 -7.59
N PRO A 466 -7.81 -11.84 -8.41
CA PRO A 466 -8.14 -12.17 -9.81
C PRO A 466 -6.92 -12.46 -10.70
N LEU A 467 -5.73 -12.01 -10.30
CA LEU A 467 -4.49 -12.29 -11.04
C LEU A 467 -3.97 -13.71 -10.81
N VAL A 468 -4.29 -14.32 -9.66
CA VAL A 468 -3.81 -15.64 -9.25
C VAL A 468 -4.89 -16.72 -9.37
N PHE A 469 -6.15 -16.34 -9.16
CA PHE A 469 -7.30 -17.23 -9.17
C PHE A 469 -8.39 -16.67 -10.11
N PRO A 470 -8.13 -16.52 -11.42
CA PRO A 470 -9.05 -15.89 -12.36
C PRO A 470 -10.38 -16.64 -12.53
N ASP A 471 -10.35 -17.97 -12.37
CA ASP A 471 -11.48 -18.88 -12.58
C ASP A 471 -12.32 -19.12 -11.30
N ASP A 472 -11.88 -18.59 -10.16
CA ASP A 472 -12.60 -18.72 -8.89
C ASP A 472 -13.51 -17.49 -8.67
N PRO A 473 -14.85 -17.64 -8.80
CA PRO A 473 -15.77 -16.51 -8.73
C PRO A 473 -15.82 -15.84 -7.35
N HIS A 474 -15.46 -16.55 -6.28
CA HIS A 474 -15.38 -16.00 -4.93
C HIS A 474 -14.04 -15.30 -4.69
N ALA A 475 -12.95 -15.80 -5.26
CA ALA A 475 -11.64 -15.17 -5.14
C ALA A 475 -11.58 -13.82 -5.90
N VAL A 476 -12.12 -13.75 -7.11
CA VAL A 476 -12.00 -12.54 -7.96
C VAL A 476 -12.69 -11.30 -7.42
N VAL A 477 -13.63 -11.44 -6.50
CA VAL A 477 -14.32 -10.33 -5.85
C VAL A 477 -13.65 -9.88 -4.55
N GLN A 478 -12.66 -10.63 -4.05
CA GLN A 478 -11.95 -10.29 -2.82
C GLN A 478 -11.02 -9.08 -3.03
N GLN A 479 -11.27 -8.02 -2.27
CA GLN A 479 -10.48 -6.79 -2.33
C GLN A 479 -9.58 -6.59 -1.10
N ASN A 480 -9.96 -7.19 0.04
CA ASN A 480 -9.25 -7.06 1.31
C ASN A 480 -8.27 -8.21 1.57
N GLN A 481 -7.96 -9.00 0.56
CA GLN A 481 -6.94 -10.04 0.62
C GLN A 481 -6.20 -10.16 -0.70
N TYR A 482 -4.96 -10.66 -0.66
CA TYR A 482 -4.10 -10.78 -1.82
C TYR A 482 -3.02 -11.83 -1.59
N MET A 483 -2.39 -12.28 -2.67
CA MET A 483 -1.20 -13.13 -2.57
C MET A 483 0.06 -12.27 -2.52
N PHE A 484 0.92 -12.52 -1.55
CA PHE A 484 2.26 -11.96 -1.47
C PHE A 484 3.26 -13.00 -2.01
N GLY A 485 3.75 -12.76 -3.22
CA GLY A 485 4.40 -13.78 -4.05
C GLY A 485 3.44 -14.92 -4.40
N ASN A 486 3.96 -16.16 -4.40
CA ASN A 486 3.18 -17.37 -4.68
C ASN A 486 2.71 -18.09 -3.42
N ALA A 487 3.35 -17.81 -2.27
CA ALA A 487 3.21 -18.62 -1.06
C ALA A 487 2.17 -18.07 -0.09
N PHE A 488 2.14 -16.75 0.16
CA PHE A 488 1.38 -16.19 1.25
C PHE A 488 0.07 -15.56 0.78
N LEU A 489 -1.04 -15.89 1.43
CA LEU A 489 -2.28 -15.15 1.36
C LEU A 489 -2.34 -14.22 2.57
N VAL A 490 -2.40 -12.94 2.32
CA VAL A 490 -2.45 -11.85 3.29
C VAL A 490 -3.85 -11.25 3.30
N ALA A 491 -4.51 -11.19 4.46
CA ALA A 491 -5.75 -10.46 4.61
C ALA A 491 -5.48 -9.11 5.28
N ALA A 492 -5.90 -8.03 4.61
CA ALA A 492 -5.64 -6.65 4.99
C ALA A 492 -6.89 -6.01 5.60
N PHE A 493 -6.80 -5.57 6.86
CA PHE A 493 -7.87 -4.88 7.58
C PHE A 493 -9.20 -5.66 7.67
N THR A 494 -9.13 -6.99 7.65
CA THR A 494 -10.29 -7.88 7.77
C THR A 494 -9.93 -9.13 8.55
N ASP A 495 -10.90 -9.70 9.24
CA ASP A 495 -10.86 -11.03 9.86
C ASP A 495 -11.66 -12.08 9.07
N GLN A 496 -12.37 -11.63 8.01
CA GLN A 496 -13.07 -12.51 7.08
C GLN A 496 -12.14 -12.86 5.93
N VAL A 497 -11.84 -14.15 5.76
CA VAL A 497 -10.87 -14.63 4.77
C VAL A 497 -11.50 -15.71 3.91
N TYR A 498 -11.49 -15.53 2.62
CA TYR A 498 -11.80 -16.59 1.69
C TYR A 498 -10.52 -17.35 1.31
N LEU A 499 -10.47 -18.63 1.57
CA LEU A 499 -9.39 -19.52 1.11
C LEU A 499 -9.82 -20.17 -0.20
N PRO A 500 -9.12 -19.93 -1.32
CA PRO A 500 -9.35 -20.64 -2.57
C PRO A 500 -9.10 -22.14 -2.45
N ALA A 501 -9.54 -22.90 -3.47
CA ALA A 501 -9.37 -24.35 -3.51
C ALA A 501 -7.91 -24.78 -3.26
N GLY A 502 -7.75 -25.81 -2.41
CA GLY A 502 -6.48 -26.35 -1.97
C GLY A 502 -6.31 -26.33 -0.46
N ASP A 503 -5.14 -26.75 -0.01
CA ASP A 503 -4.79 -26.74 1.41
C ASP A 503 -3.97 -25.51 1.76
N TRP A 504 -4.21 -24.95 2.96
CA TRP A 504 -3.59 -23.74 3.48
C TRP A 504 -3.13 -23.94 4.92
N TYR A 505 -2.03 -23.34 5.30
CA TYR A 505 -1.50 -23.36 6.66
C TYR A 505 -1.58 -21.96 7.26
N ASP A 506 -2.20 -21.83 8.41
CA ASP A 506 -2.08 -20.61 9.20
C ASP A 506 -0.61 -20.42 9.61
N TYR A 507 -0.01 -19.32 9.19
CA TYR A 507 1.39 -19.03 9.46
C TYR A 507 1.69 -18.91 10.97
N TRP A 508 0.74 -18.38 11.74
CA TRP A 508 0.93 -18.09 13.16
C TRP A 508 0.74 -19.30 14.06
N THR A 509 -0.20 -20.16 13.74
CA THR A 509 -0.58 -21.32 14.56
C THR A 509 -0.10 -22.66 14.01
N GLY A 510 0.23 -22.71 12.72
CA GLY A 510 0.54 -23.93 11.98
C GLY A 510 -0.70 -24.81 11.72
N GLU A 511 -1.90 -24.31 12.00
CA GLU A 511 -3.16 -25.03 11.74
C GLU A 511 -3.41 -25.13 10.24
N LYS A 512 -3.95 -26.28 9.80
CA LYS A 512 -4.24 -26.55 8.39
C LYS A 512 -5.72 -26.35 8.09
N PHE A 513 -5.99 -25.63 7.02
CA PHE A 513 -7.32 -25.38 6.45
C PHE A 513 -7.40 -25.96 5.03
N THR A 514 -8.60 -26.33 4.60
CA THR A 514 -8.85 -26.79 3.23
C THR A 514 -9.90 -25.89 2.60
N GLY A 515 -9.56 -25.24 1.49
CA GLY A 515 -10.47 -24.46 0.67
C GLY A 515 -11.13 -25.29 -0.46
N PRO A 516 -12.20 -24.76 -1.12
CA PRO A 516 -12.69 -23.39 -0.92
C PRO A 516 -13.45 -23.24 0.40
N ALA A 517 -13.18 -22.16 1.14
CA ALA A 517 -13.83 -21.91 2.44
C ALA A 517 -13.78 -20.42 2.83
N ASP A 518 -14.88 -19.92 3.39
CA ASP A 518 -14.91 -18.65 4.09
C ASP A 518 -14.62 -18.89 5.58
N ILE A 519 -13.68 -18.12 6.12
CA ILE A 519 -13.20 -18.26 7.49
C ILE A 519 -13.37 -16.95 8.24
N SER A 520 -14.03 -16.98 9.39
CA SER A 520 -13.96 -15.91 10.40
C SER A 520 -12.73 -16.18 11.27
N TYR A 521 -11.65 -15.43 11.00
CA TYR A 521 -10.34 -15.66 11.60
C TYR A 521 -10.19 -14.93 12.93
N ARG A 522 -9.79 -15.65 13.96
CA ARG A 522 -9.44 -15.05 15.24
C ARG A 522 -7.94 -14.74 15.27
N VAL A 523 -7.58 -13.49 15.11
CA VAL A 523 -6.18 -13.05 15.11
C VAL A 523 -5.53 -13.36 16.46
N PRO A 524 -4.43 -14.14 16.51
CA PRO A 524 -3.66 -14.36 17.73
C PRO A 524 -3.08 -13.06 18.30
N LYS A 525 -2.87 -12.96 19.61
CA LYS A 525 -2.34 -11.75 20.26
C LYS A 525 -0.98 -11.28 19.75
N HIS A 526 -0.18 -12.21 19.22
CA HIS A 526 1.15 -11.92 18.67
C HIS A 526 1.16 -11.70 17.16
N ALA A 527 -0.02 -11.65 16.53
CA ALA A 527 -0.22 -11.42 15.11
C ALA A 527 -0.98 -10.11 14.87
N GLY A 528 -0.78 -9.49 13.72
CA GLY A 528 -1.47 -8.27 13.33
C GLY A 528 -2.65 -8.49 12.39
N GLY A 529 -2.73 -9.68 11.78
CA GLY A 529 -3.77 -10.04 10.84
C GLY A 529 -3.63 -11.49 10.34
N PRO A 530 -4.63 -11.98 9.59
CA PRO A 530 -4.61 -13.32 9.02
C PRO A 530 -3.49 -13.45 7.96
N LEU A 531 -2.71 -14.51 8.11
CA LEU A 531 -1.63 -14.85 7.19
C LEU A 531 -1.64 -16.36 6.96
N PHE A 532 -1.89 -16.77 5.73
CA PHE A 532 -1.91 -18.20 5.36
C PHE A 532 -0.81 -18.51 4.37
N VAL A 533 -0.29 -19.73 4.44
CA VAL A 533 0.70 -20.25 3.50
C VAL A 533 0.07 -21.37 2.71
N ARG A 534 0.19 -21.31 1.39
CA ARG A 534 -0.35 -22.32 0.49
C ARG A 534 0.40 -23.64 0.64
N ALA A 535 -0.30 -24.78 0.60
CA ALA A 535 0.33 -26.08 0.52
C ALA A 535 1.15 -26.21 -0.78
N GLY A 536 2.32 -26.82 -0.70
CA GLY A 536 3.33 -26.85 -1.76
C GLY A 536 4.25 -25.63 -1.74
N ALA A 537 4.03 -24.64 -0.86
CA ALA A 537 4.89 -23.46 -0.81
C ALA A 537 6.31 -23.79 -0.33
N ILE A 538 7.26 -23.11 -0.95
CA ILE A 538 8.68 -23.14 -0.63
C ILE A 538 9.12 -21.69 -0.37
N VAL A 539 9.59 -21.41 0.85
CA VAL A 539 9.91 -20.05 1.30
C VAL A 539 11.35 -20.00 1.82
N PRO A 540 12.30 -19.50 1.03
CA PRO A 540 13.65 -19.25 1.52
C PRO A 540 13.67 -18.03 2.45
N MET A 541 14.42 -18.16 3.54
CA MET A 541 14.58 -17.11 4.54
C MET A 541 16.05 -16.92 4.91
N TRP A 542 16.43 -15.65 5.17
CA TRP A 542 17.73 -15.33 5.77
C TRP A 542 17.69 -15.52 7.28
N PRO A 543 18.85 -15.73 7.91
CA PRO A 543 18.96 -15.64 9.37
C PRO A 543 18.68 -14.20 9.83
N ASP A 544 18.35 -14.04 11.12
CA ASP A 544 18.13 -12.72 11.72
C ASP A 544 19.30 -11.77 11.47
N MET A 545 19.00 -10.57 10.97
CA MET A 545 19.96 -9.51 10.73
C MET A 545 19.29 -8.14 10.93
N GLU A 546 20.07 -7.11 11.20
CA GLU A 546 19.60 -5.76 11.45
C GLU A 546 19.51 -4.91 10.18
N TYR A 547 20.24 -5.30 9.13
CA TYR A 547 20.18 -4.70 7.79
C TYR A 547 20.66 -5.69 6.75
N ALA A 548 20.23 -5.52 5.52
CA ALA A 548 20.61 -6.39 4.40
C ALA A 548 22.12 -6.32 4.15
N GLY A 549 22.76 -7.50 4.03
CA GLY A 549 24.21 -7.62 3.87
C GLY A 549 25.02 -7.56 5.18
N GLN A 550 24.39 -7.54 6.37
CA GLN A 550 25.09 -7.63 7.66
C GLN A 550 25.83 -8.96 7.83
N LYS A 551 25.27 -10.03 7.29
CA LYS A 551 25.82 -11.39 7.34
C LYS A 551 25.93 -11.95 5.93
N PRO A 552 26.91 -12.79 5.65
CA PRO A 552 26.98 -13.49 4.36
C PRO A 552 25.79 -14.41 4.19
N ALA A 553 25.37 -14.62 2.93
CA ALA A 553 24.27 -15.53 2.56
C ALA A 553 24.74 -17.00 2.47
N ASP A 554 25.62 -17.41 3.38
CA ASP A 554 26.17 -18.76 3.47
C ASP A 554 25.26 -19.76 4.22
N ARG A 555 24.20 -19.24 4.86
CA ARG A 555 23.16 -20.04 5.51
C ARG A 555 21.80 -19.50 5.13
N LEU A 556 20.94 -20.37 4.60
CA LEU A 556 19.55 -20.09 4.25
C LEU A 556 18.63 -21.09 4.93
N GLU A 557 17.58 -20.61 5.56
CA GLU A 557 16.47 -21.43 6.01
C GLU A 557 15.51 -21.65 4.83
N LEU A 558 15.10 -22.88 4.61
CA LEU A 558 14.16 -23.24 3.56
C LEU A 558 12.92 -23.83 4.18
N HIS A 559 11.89 -23.04 4.31
CA HIS A 559 10.61 -23.46 4.85
C HIS A 559 9.75 -24.11 3.76
N VAL A 560 9.33 -25.34 3.97
CA VAL A 560 8.55 -26.13 3.00
C VAL A 560 7.24 -26.55 3.66
N TYR A 561 6.13 -26.36 2.97
CA TYR A 561 4.77 -26.64 3.42
C TYR A 561 4.16 -27.78 2.59
N PRO A 562 4.06 -29.00 3.11
CA PRO A 562 3.58 -30.18 2.37
C PRO A 562 2.10 -30.08 1.94
N GLY A 563 1.65 -31.04 1.12
CA GLY A 563 0.24 -31.16 0.70
C GLY A 563 -0.02 -30.72 -0.73
N GLY A 564 1.02 -30.61 -1.53
CA GLY A 564 0.97 -30.29 -2.95
C GLY A 564 2.33 -30.42 -3.61
N ALA A 565 2.36 -30.37 -4.93
CA ALA A 565 3.59 -30.13 -5.67
C ALA A 565 3.86 -28.63 -5.66
N GLY A 566 5.12 -28.26 -5.44
CA GLY A 566 5.55 -26.88 -5.44
C GLY A 566 6.89 -26.69 -6.11
N GLU A 567 7.07 -25.50 -6.67
CA GLU A 567 8.32 -25.08 -7.28
C GLU A 567 8.63 -23.65 -6.85
N PHE A 568 9.89 -23.38 -6.59
CA PHE A 568 10.40 -22.04 -6.30
C PHE A 568 11.75 -21.82 -6.99
N THR A 569 11.90 -20.69 -7.63
CA THR A 569 13.17 -20.28 -8.22
C THR A 569 13.78 -19.19 -7.35
N LEU A 570 14.88 -19.52 -6.69
CA LEU A 570 15.68 -18.57 -5.93
C LEU A 570 16.61 -17.81 -6.85
N TYR A 571 16.48 -16.48 -6.86
CA TYR A 571 17.35 -15.57 -7.60
C TYR A 571 18.28 -14.83 -6.65
N GLU A 572 19.57 -14.83 -6.96
CA GLU A 572 20.62 -14.21 -6.16
C GLU A 572 21.61 -13.47 -7.07
N ASP A 573 21.95 -12.26 -6.69
CA ASP A 573 23.03 -11.44 -7.24
C ASP A 573 23.76 -10.74 -6.09
N ASP A 574 24.63 -9.78 -6.38
CA ASP A 574 25.31 -8.99 -5.34
C ASP A 574 24.36 -8.06 -4.54
N GLY A 575 23.11 -7.93 -4.97
CA GLY A 575 22.08 -7.15 -4.34
C GLY A 575 22.17 -5.63 -4.56
N ILE A 576 23.20 -5.12 -5.22
CA ILE A 576 23.47 -3.68 -5.29
C ILE A 576 23.88 -3.15 -6.66
N THR A 577 24.49 -3.95 -7.56
CA THR A 577 24.94 -3.51 -8.89
C THR A 577 23.93 -3.87 -9.98
N PHE A 578 24.22 -3.47 -11.21
CA PHE A 578 23.47 -3.89 -12.40
C PHE A 578 23.98 -5.19 -13.00
N GLY A 579 24.91 -5.90 -12.36
CA GLY A 579 25.50 -7.14 -12.84
C GLY A 579 24.47 -8.19 -13.27
N TYR A 580 23.34 -8.28 -12.55
CA TYR A 580 22.23 -9.19 -12.87
C TYR A 580 21.69 -9.01 -14.31
N SER A 581 21.69 -7.80 -14.85
CA SER A 581 21.25 -7.52 -16.23
C SER A 581 22.28 -7.94 -17.30
N HIS A 582 23.50 -8.23 -16.88
CA HIS A 582 24.59 -8.70 -17.72
C HIS A 582 24.94 -10.18 -17.47
N GLY A 583 24.07 -10.90 -16.73
CA GLY A 583 24.24 -12.32 -16.48
C GLY A 583 25.00 -12.66 -15.18
N GLU A 584 25.40 -11.67 -14.38
CA GLU A 584 25.99 -11.89 -13.05
C GLU A 584 24.89 -12.18 -12.01
N ILE A 585 24.29 -13.36 -12.14
CA ILE A 585 23.19 -13.84 -11.32
C ILE A 585 23.30 -15.35 -11.13
N ALA A 586 22.97 -15.83 -9.94
CA ALA A 586 22.82 -17.25 -9.67
C ALA A 586 21.35 -17.61 -9.50
N VAL A 587 20.97 -18.75 -10.04
CA VAL A 587 19.59 -19.25 -10.00
C VAL A 587 19.59 -20.66 -9.46
N THR A 588 18.73 -20.93 -8.45
CA THR A 588 18.53 -22.25 -7.88
C THR A 588 17.05 -22.64 -7.99
N SER A 589 16.76 -23.72 -8.72
CA SER A 589 15.42 -24.30 -8.75
C SER A 589 15.22 -25.22 -7.57
N ILE A 590 14.11 -25.07 -6.85
CA ILE A 590 13.75 -25.86 -5.68
C ILE A 590 12.37 -26.42 -5.92
N VAL A 591 12.22 -27.75 -5.79
CA VAL A 591 10.96 -28.43 -6.06
C VAL A 591 10.57 -29.29 -4.85
N CYS A 592 9.29 -29.31 -4.49
CA CYS A 592 8.77 -30.28 -3.55
C CYS A 592 7.64 -31.10 -4.17
N ARG A 593 7.55 -32.39 -3.79
CA ARG A 593 6.55 -33.33 -4.29
C ARG A 593 6.03 -34.19 -3.17
N ASP A 594 4.73 -34.44 -3.20
CA ASP A 594 4.06 -35.32 -2.26
C ASP A 594 3.68 -36.63 -2.95
N GLU A 595 4.42 -37.70 -2.64
CA GLU A 595 4.22 -39.04 -3.20
C GLU A 595 3.74 -39.95 -2.08
N ARG A 596 2.49 -40.31 -2.05
CA ARG A 596 1.71 -41.17 -1.13
C ARG A 596 2.31 -41.51 0.26
N ARG A 597 3.61 -41.85 0.38
CA ARG A 597 4.31 -42.16 1.63
C ARG A 597 5.67 -41.48 1.77
N VAL A 598 6.08 -40.79 0.77
CA VAL A 598 7.36 -40.07 0.73
C VAL A 598 7.11 -38.63 0.34
N PHE A 599 7.57 -37.72 1.17
CA PHE A 599 7.63 -36.29 0.80
C PHE A 599 9.05 -35.99 0.32
N GLY A 600 9.15 -35.56 -0.91
CA GLY A 600 10.43 -35.27 -1.57
C GLY A 600 10.68 -33.74 -1.64
N VAL A 601 11.93 -33.35 -1.38
CA VAL A 601 12.42 -31.97 -1.67
C VAL A 601 13.69 -32.11 -2.50
N GLU A 602 13.73 -31.43 -3.62
CA GLU A 602 14.88 -31.40 -4.53
C GLU A 602 15.43 -29.98 -4.60
N LEU A 603 16.70 -29.83 -4.23
CA LEU A 603 17.47 -28.60 -4.35
C LEU A 603 18.34 -28.70 -5.61
N GLY A 604 18.02 -27.96 -6.65
CA GLY A 604 18.80 -27.90 -7.89
C GLY A 604 20.19 -27.31 -7.67
N PRO A 605 21.10 -27.50 -8.64
CA PRO A 605 22.40 -26.83 -8.63
C PRO A 605 22.23 -25.31 -8.73
N ARG A 606 23.20 -24.56 -8.17
CA ARG A 606 23.29 -23.12 -8.36
C ARG A 606 23.85 -22.82 -9.75
N VAL A 607 22.98 -22.35 -10.67
CA VAL A 607 23.33 -22.03 -12.04
C VAL A 607 23.67 -20.56 -12.19
N GLY A 608 24.86 -20.25 -12.70
CA GLY A 608 25.38 -18.88 -12.82
C GLY A 608 26.23 -18.47 -11.62
N ARG A 609 26.83 -17.28 -11.74
CA ARG A 609 27.71 -16.71 -10.71
C ARG A 609 27.56 -15.20 -10.65
N TYR A 610 27.86 -14.63 -9.50
CA TYR A 610 27.93 -13.19 -9.25
C TYR A 610 29.14 -12.85 -8.35
N PRO A 611 29.62 -11.61 -8.31
CA PRO A 611 30.71 -11.19 -7.43
C PRO A 611 30.41 -11.50 -5.95
N ASP A 612 31.44 -11.97 -5.23
CA ASP A 612 31.36 -12.32 -3.80
C ASP A 612 30.35 -13.44 -3.45
N MET A 613 29.93 -14.24 -4.43
CA MET A 613 29.05 -15.39 -4.22
C MET A 613 29.71 -16.40 -3.28
N PRO A 614 29.04 -16.85 -2.17
CA PRO A 614 29.60 -17.86 -1.28
C PRO A 614 29.90 -19.18 -1.99
N GLU A 615 31.14 -19.66 -1.89
CA GLU A 615 31.58 -20.92 -2.48
C GLU A 615 30.86 -22.15 -1.86
N SER A 616 30.48 -22.05 -0.59
CA SER A 616 29.70 -23.06 0.13
C SER A 616 28.54 -22.44 0.86
N ARG A 617 27.47 -23.22 1.02
CA ARG A 617 26.24 -22.83 1.71
C ARG A 617 25.74 -23.98 2.58
N THR A 618 24.98 -23.64 3.60
CA THR A 618 24.19 -24.62 4.36
C THR A 618 22.71 -24.27 4.23
N TRP A 619 21.94 -25.22 3.73
CA TRP A 619 20.49 -25.15 3.76
C TRP A 619 19.99 -25.68 5.10
N GLU A 620 19.29 -24.87 5.88
CA GLU A 620 18.48 -25.34 7.00
C GLU A 620 17.08 -25.63 6.47
N VAL A 621 16.82 -26.90 6.11
CA VAL A 621 15.52 -27.27 5.58
C VAL A 621 14.56 -27.52 6.73
N VAL A 622 13.43 -26.78 6.71
CA VAL A 622 12.39 -26.80 7.73
C VAL A 622 11.09 -27.25 7.06
N VAL A 623 10.66 -28.48 7.32
CA VAL A 623 9.41 -29.01 6.77
C VAL A 623 8.33 -28.95 7.83
N HIS A 624 7.22 -28.25 7.51
CA HIS A 624 6.13 -27.97 8.43
C HIS A 624 5.04 -29.04 8.41
N ALA A 625 4.27 -29.12 9.49
CA ALA A 625 3.02 -29.88 9.62
C ALA A 625 3.10 -31.35 9.17
N LEU A 626 4.26 -31.98 9.38
CA LEU A 626 4.46 -33.41 9.14
C LEU A 626 4.08 -34.27 10.34
N ASP A 627 3.61 -35.49 10.06
CA ASP A 627 3.71 -36.56 11.05
C ASP A 627 5.19 -36.95 11.24
N LYS A 628 5.50 -37.56 12.41
CA LYS A 628 6.87 -37.94 12.69
C LYS A 628 7.43 -38.85 11.58
N PRO A 629 8.54 -38.46 10.93
CA PRO A 629 9.15 -39.26 9.90
C PRO A 629 9.59 -40.63 10.43
N ALA A 630 9.40 -41.67 9.64
CA ALA A 630 9.97 -43.00 9.88
C ALA A 630 11.45 -43.06 9.47
N ALA A 631 11.79 -42.38 8.39
CA ALA A 631 13.15 -42.25 7.91
C ALA A 631 13.33 -40.96 7.09
N VAL A 632 14.55 -40.43 7.11
CA VAL A 632 14.97 -39.33 6.26
C VAL A 632 16.22 -39.73 5.51
N LYS A 633 16.20 -39.57 4.19
CA LYS A 633 17.36 -39.83 3.33
C LYS A 633 17.74 -38.53 2.61
N VAL A 634 19.06 -38.36 2.43
CA VAL A 634 19.63 -37.30 1.61
C VAL A 634 20.56 -37.93 0.60
N ASP A 635 20.32 -37.74 -0.68
CA ASP A 635 21.01 -38.39 -1.80
C ASP A 635 21.09 -39.92 -1.61
N GLY A 636 19.96 -40.55 -1.26
CA GLY A 636 19.85 -41.99 -1.02
C GLY A 636 20.45 -42.47 0.31
N LYS A 637 21.23 -41.66 1.03
CA LYS A 637 21.85 -42.02 2.30
C LYS A 637 20.92 -41.72 3.47
N GLN A 638 20.67 -42.69 4.35
CA GLN A 638 19.84 -42.54 5.51
C GLN A 638 20.53 -41.67 6.57
N TRP A 639 19.85 -40.63 7.06
CA TRP A 639 20.30 -39.76 8.12
C TRP A 639 19.69 -40.19 9.47
N ARG A 640 20.40 -39.92 10.57
CA ARG A 640 19.99 -40.28 11.92
C ARG A 640 19.13 -39.22 12.58
N GLU A 641 18.10 -39.64 13.34
CA GLU A 641 17.38 -38.75 14.24
C GLU A 641 18.28 -38.31 15.40
N THR A 642 18.33 -37.02 15.70
CA THR A 642 19.01 -36.50 16.86
C THR A 642 18.01 -35.97 17.89
N LYS A 643 18.28 -36.25 19.17
CA LYS A 643 17.51 -35.71 20.30
C LYS A 643 18.30 -34.56 20.90
N GLY A 644 17.77 -33.34 20.84
CA GLY A 644 18.44 -32.18 21.47
C GLY A 644 18.33 -30.90 20.66
N SER A 645 19.02 -29.85 21.15
CA SER A 645 19.02 -28.52 20.51
C SER A 645 19.63 -28.55 19.12
N PHE A 646 18.89 -28.04 18.14
CA PHE A 646 19.30 -28.01 16.74
C PHE A 646 20.36 -26.94 16.41
N LYS A 647 20.82 -26.16 17.39
CA LYS A 647 21.83 -25.09 17.16
C LYS A 647 23.14 -25.60 16.55
N LYS A 648 23.53 -26.85 16.85
CA LYS A 648 24.71 -27.55 16.27
C LYS A 648 24.39 -29.04 16.11
N PRO A 649 23.56 -29.44 15.15
CA PRO A 649 23.29 -30.87 14.95
C PRO A 649 24.55 -31.59 14.45
N PRO A 650 24.71 -32.85 14.78
CA PRO A 650 25.75 -33.71 14.18
C PRO A 650 25.57 -33.76 12.64
N PRO A 651 26.67 -33.96 11.88
CA PRO A 651 26.57 -34.18 10.45
C PRO A 651 25.64 -35.34 10.12
N ALA A 652 24.92 -35.23 8.99
CA ALA A 652 23.99 -36.26 8.51
C ALA A 652 22.89 -36.63 9.53
N SER A 653 22.33 -35.64 10.19
CA SER A 653 21.26 -35.84 11.18
C SER A 653 20.08 -34.93 10.96
N TRP A 654 18.92 -35.31 11.48
CA TRP A 654 17.70 -34.53 11.50
C TRP A 654 17.06 -34.51 12.88
N SER A 655 16.22 -33.51 13.15
CA SER A 655 15.44 -33.41 14.38
C SER A 655 13.96 -33.21 14.06
N TYR A 656 13.10 -33.63 14.97
CA TYR A 656 11.66 -33.48 14.82
C TYR A 656 11.03 -32.93 16.10
N ASP A 657 10.35 -31.83 15.98
CA ASP A 657 9.56 -31.24 17.06
C ASP A 657 8.12 -31.77 16.98
N ARG A 658 7.72 -32.60 17.96
CA ARG A 658 6.39 -33.16 18.03
C ARG A 658 5.28 -32.14 18.32
N LYS A 659 5.60 -31.00 18.93
CA LYS A 659 4.61 -29.99 19.29
C LYS A 659 4.15 -29.22 18.06
N THR A 660 5.11 -28.83 17.24
CA THR A 660 4.85 -28.06 16.02
C THR A 660 4.70 -28.94 14.77
N GLY A 661 5.02 -30.22 14.85
CA GLY A 661 5.06 -31.10 13.66
C GLY A 661 6.15 -30.72 12.68
N THR A 662 7.28 -30.18 13.16
CA THR A 662 8.32 -29.60 12.29
C THR A 662 9.55 -30.48 12.25
N LEU A 663 9.95 -30.86 11.03
CA LEU A 663 11.22 -31.54 10.74
C LEU A 663 12.28 -30.48 10.38
N ARG A 664 13.49 -30.62 10.94
CA ARG A 664 14.66 -29.76 10.61
C ARG A 664 15.88 -30.59 10.27
N LEU A 665 16.62 -30.19 9.24
CA LEU A 665 17.91 -30.79 8.86
C LEU A 665 18.83 -29.71 8.24
N LEU A 666 20.16 -29.88 8.43
CA LEU A 666 21.18 -29.01 7.84
C LEU A 666 21.85 -29.73 6.68
N VAL A 667 21.70 -29.20 5.49
CA VAL A 667 22.21 -29.79 4.25
C VAL A 667 23.31 -28.91 3.69
N PRO A 668 24.58 -29.37 3.67
CA PRO A 668 25.66 -28.62 3.05
C PRO A 668 25.54 -28.64 1.52
N ASP A 669 25.86 -27.51 0.91
CA ASP A 669 25.85 -27.31 -0.54
C ASP A 669 27.11 -26.57 -0.99
N ILE A 670 27.64 -26.92 -2.15
CA ILE A 670 28.82 -26.29 -2.78
C ILE A 670 28.49 -25.84 -4.20
N VAL A 671 29.11 -24.75 -4.65
CA VAL A 671 28.83 -24.12 -5.94
C VAL A 671 29.05 -25.07 -7.13
N GLU A 672 30.06 -25.89 -7.08
CA GLU A 672 30.44 -26.75 -8.22
C GLU A 672 29.69 -28.10 -8.25
N ARG A 673 28.66 -28.25 -7.43
CA ARG A 673 27.84 -29.46 -7.46
C ARG A 673 27.04 -29.56 -8.76
N PRO A 674 27.25 -30.55 -9.61
CA PRO A 674 26.54 -30.66 -10.89
C PRO A 674 25.11 -31.22 -10.72
N ASP A 675 24.87 -31.98 -9.64
CA ASP A 675 23.62 -32.71 -9.42
C ASP A 675 22.77 -32.02 -8.34
N SER A 676 21.44 -32.22 -8.43
CA SER A 676 20.50 -31.81 -7.38
C SER A 676 20.73 -32.57 -6.08
N ILE A 677 20.49 -31.92 -4.94
CA ILE A 677 20.38 -32.57 -3.63
C ILE A 677 18.94 -33.07 -3.45
N ARG A 678 18.77 -34.37 -3.20
CA ARG A 678 17.46 -35.02 -3.04
C ARG A 678 17.22 -35.41 -1.60
N LEU A 679 16.16 -34.88 -1.02
CA LEU A 679 15.68 -35.23 0.30
C LEU A 679 14.43 -36.10 0.16
N GLU A 680 14.42 -37.30 0.77
CA GLU A 680 13.29 -38.22 0.82
C GLU A 680 12.87 -38.41 2.29
N ILE A 681 11.65 -38.04 2.61
CA ILE A 681 11.08 -38.07 3.96
C ILE A 681 9.96 -39.13 3.97
N SER A 682 10.27 -40.32 4.51
CA SER A 682 9.30 -41.43 4.62
C SER A 682 8.40 -41.24 5.86
N LEU A 683 7.11 -41.45 5.69
CA LEU A 683 6.10 -41.24 6.74
C LEU A 683 5.52 -42.57 7.24
N SER A 684 5.37 -42.74 8.55
CA SER A 684 4.92 -44.00 9.19
C SER A 684 3.45 -44.30 8.95
N GLY A 685 2.60 -43.32 8.67
CA GLY A 685 1.13 -43.43 8.63
C GLY A 685 0.47 -43.35 7.26
N GLY A 686 1.22 -43.25 6.18
CA GLY A 686 0.68 -43.18 4.82
C GLY A 686 -0.04 -41.89 4.45
N ARG A 687 0.06 -40.84 5.24
CA ARG A 687 -0.44 -39.48 4.95
C ARG A 687 0.59 -38.43 5.30
N VAL A 688 0.76 -37.46 4.41
CA VAL A 688 1.68 -36.33 4.57
C VAL A 688 1.17 -35.29 5.57
N VAL A 689 -0.10 -35.39 5.98
CA VAL A 689 -0.73 -34.29 6.76
C VAL A 689 -1.53 -34.84 7.93
N ARG A 690 -1.28 -34.27 9.10
CA ARG A 690 -2.04 -34.51 10.34
C ARG A 690 -3.51 -34.11 10.18
N ARG A 691 -4.47 -35.06 10.28
CA ARG A 691 -5.89 -34.74 10.43
C ARG A 691 -6.15 -34.18 11.82
N MET A 692 -6.90 -33.11 11.91
CA MET A 692 -7.46 -32.61 13.17
C MET A 692 -8.27 -33.72 13.85
N SER A 693 -8.14 -33.86 15.18
CA SER A 693 -9.01 -34.68 15.98
C SER A 693 -10.47 -34.17 15.91
N GLU A 694 -11.44 -35.06 15.96
CA GLU A 694 -12.88 -34.69 15.92
C GLU A 694 -13.30 -33.73 17.02
N GLN A 695 -12.55 -33.65 18.13
CA GLN A 695 -12.75 -32.65 19.19
C GLN A 695 -12.47 -31.19 18.76
N GLN A 696 -11.61 -30.99 17.73
CA GLN A 696 -11.35 -29.63 17.17
C GLN A 696 -12.40 -29.26 16.12
N ARG A 697 -13.03 -30.23 15.45
CA ARG A 697 -14.15 -29.98 14.54
C ARG A 697 -15.42 -29.48 15.26
N SER A 698 -15.62 -29.83 16.52
CA SER A 698 -16.73 -29.33 17.30
C SER A 698 -16.55 -27.90 17.79
N GLN A 699 -15.31 -27.36 17.74
CA GLN A 699 -15.01 -25.95 18.08
C GLN A 699 -15.07 -25.00 16.88
N SER A 700 -15.09 -25.52 15.67
CA SER A 700 -15.22 -24.72 14.42
C SER A 700 -16.66 -24.63 13.88
N ARG A 701 -17.64 -25.22 14.55
CA ARG A 701 -19.01 -24.78 14.38
C ARG A 701 -19.19 -23.51 15.22
N PRO A 702 -19.76 -22.42 14.65
CA PRO A 702 -20.10 -21.27 15.48
C PRO A 702 -20.98 -21.79 16.61
N ASN A 703 -20.46 -21.74 17.82
CA ASN A 703 -21.26 -21.84 19.00
C ASN A 703 -22.14 -20.58 18.98
N VAL A 704 -23.29 -20.68 18.37
CA VAL A 704 -24.40 -19.75 18.56
C VAL A 704 -24.80 -19.93 20.02
N GLY A 705 -23.95 -19.47 20.92
CA GLY A 705 -24.32 -19.16 22.25
C GLY A 705 -25.47 -18.20 22.13
N HIS A 706 -26.62 -18.50 22.76
CA HIS A 706 -27.78 -17.66 22.85
C HIS A 706 -27.36 -16.30 23.41
N ARG A 707 -26.93 -15.37 22.52
CA ARG A 707 -26.82 -13.97 22.88
C ARG A 707 -28.21 -13.45 23.07
N THR A 708 -28.45 -12.81 24.19
CA THR A 708 -29.74 -12.18 24.45
C THR A 708 -29.95 -11.00 23.51
N SER A 709 -31.18 -10.66 23.19
CA SER A 709 -31.55 -9.51 22.39
C SER A 709 -30.86 -8.23 22.88
N ASP A 710 -30.77 -8.04 24.19
CA ASP A 710 -30.15 -6.89 24.84
C ASP A 710 -28.64 -6.80 24.60
N GLU A 711 -27.94 -7.95 24.55
CA GLU A 711 -26.51 -7.99 24.23
C GLU A 711 -26.24 -7.61 22.76
N LEU A 712 -27.11 -8.05 21.86
CA LEU A 712 -27.02 -7.70 20.44
C LEU A 712 -27.33 -6.22 20.19
N GLU A 713 -28.37 -5.68 20.83
CA GLU A 713 -28.71 -4.26 20.78
C GLU A 713 -27.56 -3.39 21.30
N LYS A 714 -26.90 -3.82 22.39
CA LYS A 714 -25.73 -3.13 22.92
C LYS A 714 -24.54 -3.17 21.96
N ASP A 715 -24.34 -4.30 21.29
CA ASP A 715 -23.27 -4.42 20.27
C ASP A 715 -23.57 -3.58 19.04
N ILE A 716 -24.84 -3.46 18.63
CA ILE A 716 -25.25 -2.54 17.55
C ILE A 716 -24.97 -1.10 17.99
N GLU A 717 -25.41 -0.71 19.19
CA GLU A 717 -25.21 0.64 19.74
C GLU A 717 -23.72 1.01 19.81
N VAL A 718 -22.90 0.13 20.38
CA VAL A 718 -21.44 0.33 20.43
C VAL A 718 -20.83 0.43 19.03
N GLY A 719 -21.28 -0.38 18.08
CA GLY A 719 -20.80 -0.33 16.70
C GLY A 719 -21.14 0.99 16.00
N LEU A 720 -22.36 1.51 16.21
CA LEU A 720 -22.82 2.79 15.69
C LEU A 720 -22.07 3.98 16.33
N GLU A 721 -21.78 3.92 17.62
CA GLU A 721 -21.06 4.97 18.34
C GLU A 721 -19.58 5.03 17.99
N THR A 722 -18.93 3.88 17.88
CA THR A 722 -17.49 3.75 17.58
C THR A 722 -17.18 3.83 16.09
N GLY A 723 -18.20 3.87 15.21
CA GLY A 723 -18.01 3.87 13.75
C GLY A 723 -17.58 2.51 13.19
N ASN A 724 -17.70 1.43 13.98
CA ASN A 724 -17.37 0.08 13.55
C ASN A 724 -18.54 -0.56 12.77
N THR A 725 -18.50 -0.39 11.45
CA THR A 725 -19.54 -0.86 10.52
C THR A 725 -19.74 -2.38 10.59
N ALA A 726 -18.65 -3.15 10.65
CA ALA A 726 -18.73 -4.60 10.68
C ALA A 726 -19.41 -5.09 11.95
N LYS A 727 -19.05 -4.53 13.11
CA LYS A 727 -19.68 -4.88 14.39
C LYS A 727 -21.16 -4.51 14.42
N ALA A 728 -21.53 -3.32 13.93
CA ALA A 728 -22.92 -2.87 13.93
C ALA A 728 -23.78 -3.72 13.00
N LEU A 729 -23.34 -3.98 11.77
CA LEU A 729 -24.12 -4.71 10.77
C LEU A 729 -24.22 -6.20 11.10
N SER A 730 -23.16 -6.86 11.56
CA SER A 730 -23.23 -8.28 11.93
C SER A 730 -24.09 -8.52 13.18
N ALA A 731 -24.04 -7.60 14.15
CA ALA A 731 -24.94 -7.68 15.30
C ALA A 731 -26.41 -7.40 14.92
N LEU A 732 -26.65 -6.46 13.99
CA LEU A 732 -27.97 -6.16 13.44
C LEU A 732 -28.54 -7.34 12.65
N GLU A 733 -27.73 -7.99 11.82
CA GLU A 733 -28.13 -9.17 11.04
C GLU A 733 -28.53 -10.31 11.97
N LEU A 734 -27.72 -10.59 13.00
CA LEU A 734 -28.04 -11.63 13.98
C LEU A 734 -29.27 -11.29 14.78
N TRP A 735 -29.42 -10.05 15.27
CA TRP A 735 -30.60 -9.58 15.98
C TRP A 735 -31.85 -9.71 15.11
N TRP A 736 -31.77 -9.28 13.85
CA TRP A 736 -32.88 -9.37 12.90
C TRP A 736 -33.24 -10.82 12.55
N SER A 737 -32.27 -11.70 12.34
CA SER A 737 -32.54 -13.11 12.04
C SER A 737 -33.29 -13.83 13.14
N VAL A 738 -32.97 -13.52 14.38
CA VAL A 738 -33.72 -14.06 15.55
C VAL A 738 -35.15 -13.51 15.57
N ARG A 739 -35.32 -12.21 15.42
CA ARG A 739 -36.63 -11.55 15.48
C ARG A 739 -37.50 -11.85 14.26
N ALA A 740 -36.93 -11.95 13.07
CA ALA A 740 -37.67 -12.33 11.86
C ALA A 740 -38.16 -13.80 11.93
N ALA A 741 -37.42 -14.68 12.59
CA ALA A 741 -37.81 -16.05 12.80
C ALA A 741 -38.96 -16.18 13.86
N GLU A 742 -39.07 -15.23 14.81
CA GLU A 742 -40.10 -15.15 15.79
C GLU A 742 -41.40 -14.48 15.27
N ALA A 743 -41.31 -13.70 14.19
CA ALA A 743 -42.42 -12.94 13.63
C ALA A 743 -43.41 -13.87 12.92
N GLY A 744 -44.63 -13.91 13.42
CA GLY A 744 -45.76 -14.66 12.85
C GLY A 744 -46.64 -13.84 11.90
N SER A 745 -46.44 -12.51 11.84
CA SER A 745 -47.24 -11.59 11.03
C SER A 745 -46.40 -10.39 10.51
N VAL A 746 -46.93 -9.68 9.52
CA VAL A 746 -46.34 -8.43 9.05
C VAL A 746 -46.30 -7.35 10.12
N GLU A 747 -47.24 -7.39 11.03
CA GLU A 747 -47.33 -6.49 12.18
C GLU A 747 -46.15 -6.72 13.15
N ASP A 748 -45.76 -7.95 13.41
CA ASP A 748 -44.58 -8.31 14.24
C ASP A 748 -43.28 -7.80 13.59
N VAL A 749 -43.12 -7.95 12.27
CA VAL A 749 -42.01 -7.41 11.52
C VAL A 749 -41.92 -5.90 11.67
N ARG A 750 -43.03 -5.21 11.62
CA ARG A 750 -43.15 -3.76 11.83
C ARG A 750 -42.75 -3.36 13.25
N GLU A 751 -43.20 -4.08 14.27
CA GLU A 751 -42.84 -3.79 15.67
C GLU A 751 -41.32 -3.94 15.90
N HIS A 752 -40.73 -4.99 15.35
CA HIS A 752 -39.27 -5.20 15.42
C HIS A 752 -38.49 -4.10 14.69
N TRP A 753 -38.96 -3.68 13.54
CA TRP A 753 -38.35 -2.55 12.80
C TRP A 753 -38.46 -1.25 13.61
N LEU A 754 -39.59 -0.94 14.23
CA LEU A 754 -39.80 0.23 15.06
C LEU A 754 -38.93 0.22 16.32
N ALA A 755 -38.74 -0.92 16.95
CA ALA A 755 -37.87 -1.10 18.11
C ALA A 755 -36.39 -0.73 17.74
N MET A 756 -35.88 -1.26 16.66
CA MET A 756 -34.53 -0.98 16.21
C MET A 756 -34.36 0.46 15.74
N ASN A 757 -35.33 1.00 15.01
CA ASN A 757 -35.33 2.39 14.59
C ASN A 757 -35.30 3.37 15.77
N SER A 758 -35.95 3.03 16.90
CA SER A 758 -35.87 3.81 18.14
C SER A 758 -34.47 3.88 18.73
N LEU A 759 -33.69 2.80 18.62
CA LEU A 759 -32.28 2.78 19.01
C LEU A 759 -31.45 3.70 18.10
N PHE A 760 -31.73 3.71 16.80
CA PHE A 760 -31.05 4.58 15.83
C PHE A 760 -31.37 6.06 16.07
N VAL A 761 -32.63 6.40 16.42
CA VAL A 761 -33.01 7.78 16.79
C VAL A 761 -32.19 8.25 18.00
N ARG A 762 -32.16 7.46 19.08
CA ARG A 762 -31.38 7.82 20.27
C ARG A 762 -29.89 7.96 19.98
N THR A 763 -29.33 7.13 19.08
CA THR A 763 -27.92 7.21 18.69
C THR A 763 -27.63 8.45 17.84
N ALA A 764 -28.56 8.85 16.96
CA ALA A 764 -28.47 10.06 16.16
C ALA A 764 -28.54 11.32 17.06
N GLU A 765 -29.47 11.36 17.99
CA GLU A 765 -29.62 12.47 18.97
C GLU A 765 -28.36 12.63 19.83
N ARG A 766 -27.72 11.55 20.26
CA ARG A 766 -26.44 11.61 20.98
C ARG A 766 -25.30 12.17 20.13
N LYS A 767 -25.39 12.05 18.80
CA LYS A 767 -24.50 12.69 17.86
C LYS A 767 -24.90 14.13 17.50
N GLY A 768 -25.91 14.69 18.18
CA GLY A 768 -26.38 16.08 18.08
C GLY A 768 -27.22 16.37 16.83
N ARG A 769 -27.80 15.35 16.20
CA ARG A 769 -28.63 15.50 14.99
C ARG A 769 -29.85 14.62 15.06
N THR A 770 -30.88 14.99 14.30
CA THR A 770 -32.05 14.11 14.13
C THR A 770 -31.72 13.00 13.12
N LEU A 771 -32.34 11.84 13.28
CA LEU A 771 -32.18 10.73 12.34
C LEU A 771 -32.52 11.15 10.90
N HIS A 772 -33.49 12.06 10.75
CA HIS A 772 -33.91 12.60 9.46
C HIS A 772 -32.79 13.41 8.76
N GLU A 773 -32.03 14.19 9.52
CA GLU A 773 -30.87 14.96 8.99
C GLU A 773 -29.72 14.04 8.58
N ILE A 774 -29.46 12.98 9.32
CA ILE A 774 -28.42 12.00 9.03
C ILE A 774 -28.81 11.13 7.83
N ALA A 775 -30.05 10.71 7.76
CA ALA A 775 -30.56 9.85 6.69
C ALA A 775 -30.83 10.58 5.36
N GLY A 776 -30.62 11.91 5.30
CA GLY A 776 -30.66 12.67 4.05
C GLY A 776 -32.06 12.81 3.41
N GLY A 777 -33.12 12.76 4.22
CA GLY A 777 -34.49 12.94 3.74
C GLY A 777 -35.02 11.80 2.86
N ASP A 778 -34.47 10.61 3.01
CA ASP A 778 -34.83 9.41 2.25
C ASP A 778 -36.33 9.16 2.24
N PRO A 779 -36.95 8.91 1.08
CA PRO A 779 -38.37 8.58 0.99
C PRO A 779 -38.77 7.35 1.80
N LEU A 780 -37.86 6.41 2.07
CA LEU A 780 -38.10 5.20 2.85
C LEU A 780 -38.43 5.51 4.34
N LEU A 781 -37.87 6.58 4.92
CA LEU A 781 -38.20 7.06 6.24
C LEU A 781 -39.55 7.78 6.30
N ARG A 782 -40.07 8.25 5.14
CA ARG A 782 -41.38 8.92 5.01
C ARG A 782 -42.51 7.96 4.62
N SER A 783 -42.15 6.81 3.99
CA SER A 783 -43.18 5.86 3.62
C SER A 783 -43.72 5.17 4.85
N ARG A 784 -45.01 5.35 5.10
CA ARG A 784 -45.77 4.50 6.02
C ARG A 784 -45.56 3.07 5.55
N PHE A 785 -45.20 2.18 6.48
CA PHE A 785 -45.15 0.74 6.24
C PHE A 785 -46.41 0.33 5.45
N GLN A 786 -46.25 0.04 4.17
CA GLN A 786 -47.31 -0.45 3.30
C GLN A 786 -47.43 -1.95 3.49
N SER A 787 -48.64 -2.48 3.30
CA SER A 787 -49.04 -3.87 3.55
C SER A 787 -48.25 -4.94 2.76
N ASN A 788 -47.25 -4.58 1.97
CA ASN A 788 -46.44 -5.47 1.11
C ASN A 788 -44.94 -5.48 1.48
N TYR A 789 -44.57 -5.00 2.65
CA TYR A 789 -43.14 -5.01 3.05
C TYR A 789 -42.71 -6.42 3.52
N SER A 790 -41.68 -6.97 2.93
CA SER A 790 -41.08 -8.24 3.37
C SER A 790 -40.16 -8.01 4.59
N ALA A 791 -39.85 -9.07 5.32
CA ALA A 791 -38.84 -9.00 6.39
C ALA A 791 -37.46 -8.63 5.87
N GLU A 792 -37.15 -8.97 4.62
CA GLU A 792 -35.91 -8.64 3.93
C GLU A 792 -35.81 -7.14 3.60
N ASP A 793 -36.92 -6.54 3.13
CA ASP A 793 -36.98 -5.09 2.86
C ASP A 793 -36.81 -4.28 4.15
N ALA A 794 -37.42 -4.75 5.26
CA ALA A 794 -37.30 -4.13 6.57
C ALA A 794 -35.86 -4.18 7.11
N TYR A 795 -35.16 -5.31 6.95
CA TYR A 795 -33.74 -5.45 7.28
C TYR A 795 -32.86 -4.52 6.45
N ASN A 796 -33.01 -4.53 5.13
CA ASN A 796 -32.24 -3.69 4.23
C ASN A 796 -32.39 -2.20 4.56
N SER A 797 -33.60 -1.76 4.93
CA SER A 797 -33.83 -0.39 5.43
C SER A 797 -33.02 -0.09 6.68
N LEU A 798 -33.05 -0.97 7.69
CA LEU A 798 -32.30 -0.79 8.94
C LEU A 798 -30.78 -0.80 8.68
N ALA A 799 -30.28 -1.69 7.83
CA ALA A 799 -28.87 -1.77 7.50
C ALA A 799 -28.37 -0.50 6.79
N GLN A 800 -29.17 0.09 5.90
CA GLN A 800 -28.85 1.37 5.26
C GLN A 800 -28.84 2.53 6.25
N ILE A 801 -29.81 2.60 7.16
CA ILE A 801 -29.84 3.62 8.21
C ILE A 801 -28.62 3.50 9.10
N ALA A 802 -28.26 2.29 9.54
CA ALA A 802 -27.08 2.03 10.35
C ALA A 802 -25.79 2.49 9.65
N ALA A 803 -25.64 2.16 8.35
CA ALA A 803 -24.49 2.58 7.55
C ALA A 803 -24.38 4.11 7.48
N ARG A 804 -25.47 4.83 7.26
CA ARG A 804 -25.49 6.31 7.22
C ARG A 804 -25.17 6.96 8.57
N ILE A 805 -25.64 6.39 9.68
CA ILE A 805 -25.28 6.86 11.03
C ILE A 805 -23.76 6.71 11.25
N ILE A 806 -23.18 5.61 10.78
CA ILE A 806 -21.76 5.34 10.89
C ILE A 806 -20.94 6.29 9.97
N GLU A 807 -21.38 6.46 8.75
CA GLU A 807 -20.74 7.36 7.79
C GLU A 807 -20.76 8.80 8.29
N TYR A 808 -21.91 9.27 8.78
CA TYR A 808 -22.02 10.58 9.42
C TYR A 808 -21.08 10.70 10.63
N GLY A 809 -21.00 9.66 11.46
CA GLY A 809 -20.07 9.59 12.58
C GLY A 809 -18.60 9.61 12.14
N LYS A 810 -18.25 9.03 10.98
CA LYS A 810 -16.90 9.07 10.39
C LYS A 810 -16.56 10.43 9.82
N VAL A 811 -17.51 11.11 9.19
CA VAL A 811 -17.35 12.50 8.69
C VAL A 811 -17.18 13.48 9.85
N GLN A 812 -17.83 13.25 10.99
CA GLN A 812 -17.61 14.01 12.23
C GLN A 812 -16.53 13.44 13.14
N GLY A 813 -16.20 12.17 12.98
CA GLY A 813 -15.17 11.44 13.73
C GLY A 813 -13.75 11.75 13.29
N ASP A 814 -13.56 12.77 12.48
CA ASP A 814 -12.28 13.42 12.30
C ASP A 814 -11.96 14.22 13.59
N THR A 815 -11.71 13.46 14.65
CA THR A 815 -11.28 13.97 15.96
C THR A 815 -10.01 14.81 15.79
N TYR A 816 -9.25 14.54 14.74
CA TYR A 816 -8.11 15.30 14.25
C TYR A 816 -8.54 16.67 13.71
N GLY A 817 -9.67 16.77 13.02
CA GLY A 817 -10.25 18.04 12.58
C GLY A 817 -10.64 18.93 13.77
N ILE A 818 -11.17 18.36 14.84
CA ILE A 818 -11.59 19.10 16.04
C ILE A 818 -10.38 19.69 16.78
N ILE A 819 -9.36 18.90 17.03
CA ILE A 819 -8.14 19.38 17.72
C ILE A 819 -7.38 20.37 16.85
N ARG A 820 -7.36 20.16 15.54
CA ARG A 820 -6.81 21.10 14.58
C ARG A 820 -7.57 22.43 14.60
N GLN A 821 -8.89 22.41 14.55
CA GLN A 821 -9.72 23.63 14.70
C GLN A 821 -9.46 24.34 16.02
N ALA A 822 -9.35 23.58 17.14
CA ALA A 822 -9.00 24.16 18.42
C ALA A 822 -7.61 24.84 18.40
N THR A 823 -6.62 24.20 17.80
CA THR A 823 -5.25 24.79 17.67
C THR A 823 -5.22 25.98 16.72
N ASP A 824 -5.99 25.95 15.63
CA ASP A 824 -6.08 27.07 14.68
C ASP A 824 -6.73 28.31 15.34
N ILE A 825 -7.76 28.10 16.15
CA ILE A 825 -8.37 29.18 16.97
C ILE A 825 -7.35 29.74 17.96
N ILE A 826 -6.60 28.88 18.65
CA ILE A 826 -5.55 29.31 19.60
C ILE A 826 -4.49 30.17 18.89
N MET A 827 -4.06 29.75 17.71
CA MET A 827 -3.01 30.44 16.96
C MET A 827 -3.52 31.77 16.36
N SER A 828 -4.75 31.82 15.89
CA SER A 828 -5.34 33.05 15.31
C SER A 828 -5.70 34.13 16.36
N GLU A 829 -5.91 33.74 17.61
CA GLU A 829 -6.33 34.64 18.68
C GLU A 829 -5.36 34.61 19.88
N ILE A 830 -4.07 34.37 19.62
CA ILE A 830 -3.03 34.26 20.66
C ILE A 830 -2.83 35.54 21.47
N ASP A 831 -3.24 36.66 20.92
CA ASP A 831 -3.28 37.98 21.54
C ASP A 831 -4.43 38.19 22.53
N ARG A 832 -5.34 37.21 22.65
CA ARG A 832 -6.50 37.28 23.51
C ARG A 832 -6.43 36.33 24.71
N GLU A 833 -7.39 36.49 25.61
CA GLU A 833 -7.58 35.58 26.71
C GLU A 833 -8.33 34.33 26.21
N LEU A 834 -7.61 33.21 26.13
CA LEU A 834 -8.11 31.94 25.62
C LEU A 834 -8.49 31.02 26.79
N SER A 835 -9.76 30.62 26.89
CA SER A 835 -10.21 29.61 27.82
C SER A 835 -10.68 28.35 27.12
N LEU A 836 -10.44 27.20 27.72
CA LEU A 836 -10.91 25.92 27.21
C LEU A 836 -12.42 25.91 26.99
N HIS A 837 -13.17 26.55 27.88
CA HIS A 837 -14.65 26.64 27.81
C HIS A 837 -15.10 27.44 26.59
N ALA A 838 -14.49 28.58 26.34
CA ALA A 838 -14.83 29.45 25.18
C ALA A 838 -14.52 28.74 23.84
N ILE A 839 -13.43 27.97 23.76
CA ILE A 839 -13.13 27.22 22.56
C ILE A 839 -14.05 26.02 22.40
N ALA A 840 -14.36 25.32 23.48
CA ALA A 840 -15.32 24.21 23.45
C ALA A 840 -16.72 24.69 23.00
N ASP A 841 -17.21 25.82 23.48
CA ASP A 841 -18.48 26.40 23.04
C ASP A 841 -18.48 26.75 21.56
N ARG A 842 -17.39 27.32 21.04
CA ARG A 842 -17.24 27.65 19.60
C ARG A 842 -17.17 26.44 18.70
N LEU A 843 -16.66 25.33 19.22
CA LEU A 843 -16.59 24.04 18.51
C LEU A 843 -17.84 23.16 18.78
N HIS A 844 -18.83 23.71 19.53
CA HIS A 844 -20.04 22.99 19.95
C HIS A 844 -19.75 21.68 20.70
N LEU A 845 -18.74 21.72 21.59
CA LEU A 845 -18.25 20.56 22.32
C LEU A 845 -18.37 20.77 23.84
N ASN A 846 -18.43 19.65 24.57
CA ASN A 846 -18.29 19.70 26.01
C ASN A 846 -16.83 19.99 26.41
N SER A 847 -16.60 20.95 27.31
CA SER A 847 -15.24 21.35 27.72
C SER A 847 -14.43 20.23 28.35
N SER A 848 -15.06 19.31 29.09
CA SER A 848 -14.41 18.14 29.66
C SER A 848 -14.02 17.11 28.59
N TYR A 849 -14.80 17.00 27.52
CA TYR A 849 -14.46 16.17 26.36
C TYR A 849 -13.27 16.78 25.61
N LEU A 850 -13.34 18.08 25.29
CA LEU A 850 -12.25 18.78 24.61
C LEU A 850 -10.94 18.71 25.43
N SER A 851 -10.99 18.88 26.74
CA SER A 851 -9.82 18.80 27.63
C SER A 851 -9.13 17.44 27.56
N ARG A 852 -9.91 16.36 27.66
CA ARG A 852 -9.37 15.00 27.58
C ARG A 852 -8.77 14.70 26.21
N LYS A 853 -9.50 15.05 25.15
CA LYS A 853 -9.07 14.86 23.78
C LYS A 853 -7.85 15.71 23.43
N PHE A 854 -7.84 16.97 23.84
CA PHE A 854 -6.71 17.85 23.62
C PHE A 854 -5.42 17.31 24.28
N LYS A 855 -5.52 16.84 25.54
CA LYS A 855 -4.38 16.23 26.23
C LYS A 855 -3.97 14.88 25.58
N GLN A 856 -4.93 14.08 25.13
CA GLN A 856 -4.68 12.81 24.45
C GLN A 856 -3.94 13.02 23.10
N GLU A 857 -4.34 14.01 22.32
CA GLU A 857 -3.80 14.23 20.96
C GLU A 857 -2.53 15.12 20.95
N ILE A 858 -2.49 16.13 21.81
CA ILE A 858 -1.36 17.08 21.88
C ILE A 858 -0.29 16.67 22.89
N GLY A 859 -0.64 15.80 23.85
CA GLY A 859 0.25 15.40 24.95
C GLY A 859 0.37 16.41 26.09
N LEU A 860 -0.13 17.66 25.90
CA LEU A 860 -0.11 18.75 26.87
C LEU A 860 -1.53 19.09 27.32
N SER A 861 -1.66 19.64 28.54
CA SER A 861 -2.94 20.25 28.89
C SER A 861 -3.21 21.47 27.99
N PHE A 862 -4.47 21.80 27.79
CA PHE A 862 -4.87 22.99 27.01
C PHE A 862 -4.15 24.25 27.51
N SER A 863 -4.12 24.47 28.83
CA SER A 863 -3.48 25.64 29.43
C SER A 863 -1.95 25.67 29.21
N ASP A 864 -1.30 24.52 29.27
CA ASP A 864 0.15 24.41 29.06
C ASP A 864 0.48 24.68 27.59
N TYR A 865 -0.33 24.17 26.67
CA TYR A 865 -0.17 24.41 25.22
C TYR A 865 -0.34 25.89 24.87
N VAL A 866 -1.41 26.54 25.37
CA VAL A 866 -1.62 27.96 25.16
C VAL A 866 -0.46 28.78 25.73
N LEU A 867 0.00 28.43 26.93
CA LEU A 867 1.13 29.10 27.55
C LEU A 867 2.41 28.93 26.73
N GLU A 868 2.69 27.73 26.25
CA GLU A 868 3.85 27.47 25.39
C GLU A 868 3.82 28.36 24.13
N LYS A 869 2.69 28.43 23.45
CA LYS A 869 2.55 29.23 22.21
C LYS A 869 2.71 30.71 22.49
N LYS A 870 2.12 31.23 23.56
CA LYS A 870 2.29 32.61 24.01
C LYS A 870 3.75 32.94 24.34
N MET A 871 4.45 32.05 25.03
CA MET A 871 5.87 32.26 25.40
C MET A 871 6.79 32.21 24.18
N ARG A 872 6.55 31.32 23.21
CA ARG A 872 7.29 31.30 21.93
C ARG A 872 7.07 32.59 21.14
N ARG A 873 5.82 33.01 21.01
CA ARG A 873 5.48 34.25 20.31
C ARG A 873 6.07 35.49 20.98
N ALA A 874 6.05 35.56 22.30
CA ALA A 874 6.70 36.61 23.06
C ALA A 874 8.21 36.67 22.81
N LYS A 875 8.88 35.52 22.77
CA LYS A 875 10.32 35.44 22.45
C LYS A 875 10.61 35.96 21.04
N GLU A 876 9.83 35.57 20.05
CA GLU A 876 9.98 36.05 18.66
C GLU A 876 9.85 37.57 18.57
N LEU A 877 8.85 38.16 19.24
CA LEU A 877 8.63 39.59 19.26
C LEU A 877 9.77 40.35 19.95
N LEU A 878 10.28 39.83 21.04
CA LEU A 878 11.42 40.43 21.75
C LEU A 878 12.70 40.39 20.92
N LEU A 879 13.00 39.26 20.27
CA LEU A 879 14.14 39.12 19.36
C LEU A 879 13.99 39.99 18.10
N ALA A 880 12.76 40.27 17.65
CA ALA A 880 12.47 41.20 16.57
C ALA A 880 12.51 42.70 17.01
N GLY A 881 12.95 42.98 18.26
CA GLY A 881 13.14 44.34 18.77
C GLY A 881 11.91 44.95 19.44
N SER A 882 10.80 44.23 19.59
CA SER A 882 9.61 44.76 20.29
C SER A 882 9.92 45.08 21.76
N THR A 883 9.22 46.10 22.32
CA THR A 883 9.34 46.40 23.76
C THR A 883 8.69 45.29 24.59
N VAL A 884 9.11 45.13 25.82
CA VAL A 884 8.54 44.14 26.75
C VAL A 884 7.06 44.33 26.96
N ALA A 885 6.62 45.58 27.04
CA ALA A 885 5.18 45.94 27.13
C ALA A 885 4.40 45.53 25.86
N ALA A 886 4.95 45.82 24.68
CA ALA A 886 4.34 45.44 23.40
C ALA A 886 4.29 43.91 23.21
N ALA A 887 5.34 43.20 23.60
CA ALA A 887 5.37 41.73 23.57
C ALA A 887 4.33 41.09 24.53
N ALA A 888 4.16 41.67 25.71
CA ALA A 888 3.12 41.26 26.65
C ALA A 888 1.72 41.46 26.06
N ASP A 889 1.43 42.61 25.51
CA ASP A 889 0.14 42.97 24.93
C ASP A 889 -0.20 42.09 23.74
N GLN A 890 0.71 41.95 22.77
CA GLN A 890 0.56 41.11 21.57
C GLN A 890 0.48 39.61 21.87
N THR A 891 0.74 39.19 23.08
CA THR A 891 0.54 37.82 23.53
C THR A 891 -0.58 37.67 24.57
N GLY A 892 -1.40 38.70 24.70
CA GLY A 892 -2.62 38.73 25.51
C GLY A 892 -2.37 38.66 27.02
N PHE A 893 -1.28 39.27 27.51
CA PHE A 893 -1.01 39.45 28.93
C PHE A 893 -1.39 40.87 29.32
N LYS A 894 -2.43 41.02 30.11
CA LYS A 894 -2.93 42.34 30.59
C LYS A 894 -1.99 43.02 31.63
N ASP A 895 -1.13 42.24 32.28
CA ASP A 895 -0.18 42.73 33.32
C ASP A 895 1.25 42.38 32.95
N ALA A 896 2.06 43.38 32.65
CA ALA A 896 3.45 43.21 32.30
C ALA A 896 4.31 42.63 33.47
N SER A 897 3.93 42.86 34.73
CA SER A 897 4.62 42.27 35.89
C SER A 897 4.34 40.75 35.96
N TYR A 898 3.10 40.35 35.68
CA TYR A 898 2.75 38.95 35.59
C TYR A 898 3.43 38.27 34.38
N PHE A 899 3.44 38.91 33.20
CA PHE A 899 4.15 38.45 32.04
C PHE A 899 5.64 38.23 32.33
N ASN A 900 6.35 39.21 32.99
CA ASN A 900 7.75 39.07 33.34
C ASN A 900 8.03 37.83 34.22
N ARG A 901 7.17 37.54 35.19
CA ARG A 901 7.30 36.39 36.09
C ARG A 901 7.09 35.09 35.33
N VAL A 902 6.07 35.01 34.47
CA VAL A 902 5.74 33.81 33.66
C VAL A 902 6.83 33.55 32.63
N PHE A 903 7.30 34.59 31.94
CA PHE A 903 8.34 34.51 30.94
C PHE A 903 9.67 34.02 31.55
N ARG A 904 10.08 34.60 32.70
CA ARG A 904 11.29 34.16 33.44
C ARG A 904 11.15 32.70 33.93
N LYS A 905 9.98 32.33 34.42
CA LYS A 905 9.73 30.93 34.84
C LYS A 905 9.84 29.94 33.67
N TYR A 906 9.43 30.37 32.48
CA TYR A 906 9.42 29.51 31.30
C TYR A 906 10.79 29.43 30.60
N TRP A 907 11.47 30.55 30.40
CA TRP A 907 12.73 30.66 29.66
C TRP A 907 13.99 30.75 30.56
N GLY A 908 13.85 30.91 31.85
CA GLY A 908 14.98 31.05 32.81
C GLY A 908 15.60 32.46 32.84
N VAL A 909 15.27 33.31 31.85
CA VAL A 909 15.75 34.69 31.70
C VAL A 909 14.60 35.69 31.67
N THR A 910 14.85 36.94 31.98
CA THR A 910 13.80 37.97 31.89
C THR A 910 13.59 38.43 30.44
N PRO A 911 12.37 38.94 30.07
CA PRO A 911 12.13 39.46 28.74
C PRO A 911 13.11 40.61 28.34
N GLY A 912 13.62 41.38 29.32
CA GLY A 912 14.62 42.40 29.06
C GLY A 912 15.97 41.86 28.67
N GLU A 913 16.43 40.80 29.34
CA GLU A 913 17.66 40.08 29.02
C GLU A 913 17.55 39.29 27.70
N MET A 914 16.36 38.86 27.29
CA MET A 914 16.14 38.19 26.03
C MET A 914 16.13 39.14 24.82
N ARG A 915 15.87 40.43 25.06
CA ARG A 915 15.84 41.48 24.06
C ARG A 915 17.22 42.08 23.78
N SER A 916 18.11 42.05 24.79
CA SER A 916 19.47 42.59 24.67
C SER A 916 20.38 41.57 23.92
#